data_5bbad74c12858e5f78ba1bb6aa59c23d
#
_entry.id   5bbad74c12858e5f78ba1bb6aa59c23d
#
_cell.length_a   1.000
_cell.length_b   1.000
_cell.length_c   1.000
_cell.angle_alpha   90.00
_cell.angle_beta   90.00
_cell.angle_gamma   90.00
#
_symmetry.space_group_name_H-M   'P 1'
#
loop_
_entity.id
_entity.type
_entity.pdbx_description
1 polymer ?
#
loop_
_entity_poly.entity_id
_entity_poly.type
_entity_poly.pdbx_seq_one_letter_code
_entity_poly.pdbx_strand_id
1 'polypeptide(L)'
;MTSLIESFTNNLIVEDRYRMILDGLQVTLLITFCAAVLGTLLGGLVCFCRMSSRKWLQQLARVYIDLMRGTPVLVLLMLMYYVVMAPIDATGIVVAIVTFAMNTAAYISEMLRTTIQGIDRGQTEAGLALGFTGRQTFFKIILPQVVRKVMPVYQGEIVSLLKGTSIVGYIAVSDMTRASDLIRSRTFDAFFPLIVTAVIYFLMARLIGLLLQSLVQRQRVKAIAAAAALLIGGTVCYVPSLADGGGKTATHTDRPSEIPTAFQALNGKRVAVIIGSIQDIAVTEMAPHADILRMTTQTDLLVALENGKVDAAGGESLTLMFNRELLEKVDSVGAGLTPIPIGACYRLDNTELQQDFNRFLAEIRSDGTYQQIVDRWSNADDPSAMTIPQQRGTGRILRVATYPVMPPFNFINTGKPSGLEPELLTEWANRRNWQLEYLIMDFAAQIPAVQTGKADMAMGAISITEERQKQVLFSDGYIDSHIVILTRKGESLTPAPSPRGEGSGYLWWVVALLIIIGGVALLFLRRKRGTTLLSTPLSPWRGAGGEAVEGAELRLLHLQKSYGSLDVLRDINADIHRGEVISIIGPSGTGKSTLLRCLNLLEQPTGGSIVVDGEDILVKGYPVNLLRQKMGMVFQSFNLFEHKTVLENVIFAPCQLRHVPEEEARKEGLALLRKVGLAEKADVYPSSLSGGQKQRVAIARALAMKPDVILFDEPTSALDPTMVGEVLSVIRQLAKEGMTMLIVTHEMKFARDVSTRIFFMYDGYIHEDGSPEQIFGQPVHSATKAFIQRIRKEVFEIDGPDFDFLGMHSAMAAFCHKYGIAGKLETAGRLTDQMLDGPMAPYRPITVRITHSEQSGVTALDYMVERMTATPLSDAQRTALSAACCQVIEEPTKRGFRIKLII
;
A
#
# COMPACT_ATOMS: atom_id res chain seq x y z
N MET A 1 7.61 -44.32 -16.93
CA MET A 1 6.98 -43.56 -18.04
C MET A 1 5.57 -44.04 -18.34
N THR A 2 5.31 -45.32 -18.37
CA THR A 2 3.99 -45.92 -18.57
C THR A 2 2.98 -45.50 -17.51
N SER A 3 3.35 -45.54 -16.23
CA SER A 3 2.46 -45.12 -15.12
C SER A 3 2.06 -43.65 -15.15
N LEU A 4 2.95 -42.73 -15.58
CA LEU A 4 2.65 -41.31 -15.75
C LEU A 4 1.69 -41.06 -16.92
N ILE A 5 1.80 -41.82 -18.01
CA ILE A 5 0.87 -41.71 -19.14
C ILE A 5 -0.51 -42.28 -18.76
N GLU A 6 -0.54 -43.34 -18.00
CA GLU A 6 -1.79 -43.90 -17.43
C GLU A 6 -2.48 -42.90 -16.47
N SER A 7 -1.74 -42.31 -15.53
CA SER A 7 -2.28 -41.30 -14.65
C SER A 7 -2.78 -40.08 -15.43
N PHE A 8 -2.04 -39.60 -16.43
CA PHE A 8 -2.45 -38.51 -17.32
C PHE A 8 -3.75 -38.84 -18.03
N THR A 9 -3.82 -40.02 -18.67
CA THR A 9 -5.02 -40.42 -19.40
C THR A 9 -6.22 -40.57 -18.48
N ASN A 10 -6.07 -41.26 -17.36
CA ASN A 10 -7.15 -41.49 -16.39
C ASN A 10 -7.67 -40.23 -15.75
N ASN A 11 -6.77 -39.27 -15.39
CA ASN A 11 -7.17 -38.06 -14.68
C ASN A 11 -7.68 -36.93 -15.58
N LEU A 12 -7.27 -36.90 -16.87
CA LEU A 12 -7.57 -35.74 -17.72
C LEU A 12 -8.38 -36.14 -18.98
N ILE A 13 -8.07 -37.28 -19.61
CA ILE A 13 -8.65 -37.62 -20.91
C ILE A 13 -9.95 -38.43 -20.77
N VAL A 14 -9.96 -39.40 -19.85
CA VAL A 14 -11.17 -40.18 -19.56
C VAL A 14 -12.30 -39.26 -19.12
N GLU A 15 -13.47 -39.38 -19.70
CA GLU A 15 -14.66 -38.56 -19.43
C GLU A 15 -14.46 -37.04 -19.65
N ASP A 16 -13.49 -36.68 -20.50
CA ASP A 16 -13.15 -35.27 -20.79
C ASP A 16 -12.87 -34.43 -19.52
N ARG A 17 -12.30 -35.04 -18.46
CA ARG A 17 -12.10 -34.41 -17.13
C ARG A 17 -11.23 -33.14 -17.21
N TYR A 18 -10.38 -32.95 -18.22
CA TYR A 18 -9.63 -31.72 -18.48
C TYR A 18 -10.57 -30.50 -18.61
N ARG A 19 -11.83 -30.70 -19.06
CA ARG A 19 -12.82 -29.60 -19.16
C ARG A 19 -13.17 -29.05 -17.77
N MET A 20 -13.26 -29.91 -16.76
CA MET A 20 -13.51 -29.47 -15.38
C MET A 20 -12.40 -28.51 -14.89
N ILE A 21 -11.14 -28.82 -15.22
CA ILE A 21 -10.01 -27.94 -14.88
C ILE A 21 -10.09 -26.63 -15.67
N LEU A 22 -10.47 -26.67 -16.94
CA LEU A 22 -10.62 -25.47 -17.78
C LEU A 22 -11.78 -24.59 -17.28
N ASP A 23 -12.90 -25.18 -16.92
CA ASP A 23 -14.06 -24.46 -16.36
C ASP A 23 -13.68 -23.82 -15.00
N GLY A 24 -13.03 -24.59 -14.12
CA GLY A 24 -12.50 -24.07 -12.86
C GLY A 24 -11.46 -22.95 -13.06
N LEU A 25 -10.61 -23.07 -14.09
CA LEU A 25 -9.66 -22.04 -14.48
C LEU A 25 -10.36 -20.74 -14.91
N GLN A 26 -11.44 -20.83 -15.71
CA GLN A 26 -12.24 -19.69 -16.12
C GLN A 26 -12.86 -18.97 -14.92
N VAL A 27 -13.46 -19.71 -13.97
CA VAL A 27 -14.03 -19.15 -12.74
C VAL A 27 -12.95 -18.47 -11.90
N THR A 28 -11.79 -19.10 -11.71
CA THR A 28 -10.64 -18.55 -10.99
C THR A 28 -10.17 -17.23 -11.61
N LEU A 29 -10.04 -17.19 -12.95
CA LEU A 29 -9.62 -15.99 -13.70
C LEU A 29 -10.68 -14.89 -13.64
N LEU A 30 -11.96 -15.23 -13.78
CA LEU A 30 -13.07 -14.29 -13.70
C LEU A 30 -13.11 -13.60 -12.33
N ILE A 31 -13.08 -14.38 -11.24
CA ILE A 31 -13.08 -13.84 -9.87
C ILE A 31 -11.85 -12.96 -9.67
N THR A 32 -10.65 -13.44 -10.04
CA THR A 32 -9.40 -12.69 -9.88
C THR A 32 -9.44 -11.36 -10.65
N PHE A 33 -9.87 -11.38 -11.91
CA PHE A 33 -9.92 -10.18 -12.75
C PHE A 33 -10.93 -9.17 -12.23
N CYS A 34 -12.17 -9.60 -11.97
CA CYS A 34 -13.21 -8.70 -11.47
C CYS A 34 -12.86 -8.13 -10.09
N ALA A 35 -12.37 -8.97 -9.18
CA ALA A 35 -11.96 -8.51 -7.85
C ALA A 35 -10.73 -7.58 -7.91
N ALA A 36 -9.77 -7.83 -8.80
CA ALA A 36 -8.63 -6.94 -9.01
C ALA A 36 -9.04 -5.55 -9.51
N VAL A 37 -9.92 -5.50 -10.52
CA VAL A 37 -10.42 -4.22 -11.08
C VAL A 37 -11.23 -3.46 -10.03
N LEU A 38 -12.23 -4.09 -9.43
CA LEU A 38 -13.09 -3.48 -8.41
C LEU A 38 -12.29 -3.10 -7.15
N GLY A 39 -11.40 -3.98 -6.70
CA GLY A 39 -10.51 -3.73 -5.56
C GLY A 39 -9.55 -2.57 -5.80
N THR A 40 -9.05 -2.41 -7.03
CA THR A 40 -8.19 -1.27 -7.39
C THR A 40 -8.96 0.05 -7.38
N LEU A 41 -10.15 0.08 -7.94
CA LEU A 41 -11.01 1.28 -7.95
C LEU A 41 -11.45 1.67 -6.53
N LEU A 42 -11.92 0.71 -5.76
CA LEU A 42 -12.32 0.91 -4.38
C LEU A 42 -11.13 1.27 -3.48
N GLY A 43 -9.96 0.62 -3.67
CA GLY A 43 -8.73 0.93 -2.96
C GLY A 43 -8.23 2.35 -3.24
N GLY A 44 -8.34 2.82 -4.47
CA GLY A 44 -8.08 4.23 -4.82
C GLY A 44 -9.01 5.19 -4.09
N LEU A 45 -10.31 4.89 -4.01
CA LEU A 45 -11.29 5.68 -3.28
C LEU A 45 -11.01 5.69 -1.76
N VAL A 46 -10.75 4.52 -1.17
CA VAL A 46 -10.40 4.39 0.25
C VAL A 46 -9.10 5.15 0.57
N CYS A 47 -8.08 5.08 -0.30
CA CYS A 47 -6.86 5.87 -0.19
C CYS A 47 -7.15 7.37 -0.19
N PHE A 48 -8.02 7.83 -1.10
CA PHE A 48 -8.44 9.22 -1.14
C PHE A 48 -9.15 9.66 0.15
N CYS A 49 -10.07 8.86 0.68
CA CYS A 49 -10.72 9.10 1.97
C CYS A 49 -9.70 9.14 3.13
N ARG A 50 -8.74 8.21 3.12
CA ARG A 50 -7.69 8.08 4.12
C ARG A 50 -6.71 9.26 4.14
N MET A 51 -6.50 9.90 2.99
CA MET A 51 -5.65 11.10 2.82
C MET A 51 -6.43 12.42 2.88
N SER A 52 -7.73 12.38 3.08
CA SER A 52 -8.58 13.58 3.17
C SER A 52 -8.22 14.44 4.39
N SER A 53 -8.41 15.75 4.31
CA SER A 53 -8.29 16.67 5.44
C SER A 53 -9.43 16.52 6.48
N ARG A 54 -10.52 15.82 6.14
CA ARG A 54 -11.68 15.60 7.00
C ARG A 54 -11.44 14.42 7.94
N LYS A 55 -11.29 14.68 9.25
CA LYS A 55 -10.98 13.66 10.27
C LYS A 55 -11.94 12.46 10.27
N TRP A 56 -13.25 12.69 10.10
CA TRP A 56 -14.25 11.61 10.08
C TRP A 56 -14.08 10.64 8.91
N LEU A 57 -13.74 11.16 7.68
CA LEU A 57 -13.43 10.31 6.52
C LEU A 57 -12.16 9.49 6.74
N GLN A 58 -11.13 10.10 7.32
CA GLN A 58 -9.91 9.38 7.68
C GLN A 58 -10.18 8.24 8.65
N GLN A 59 -11.03 8.51 9.68
CA GLN A 59 -11.36 7.52 10.70
C GLN A 59 -12.17 6.37 10.11
N LEU A 60 -13.19 6.66 9.29
CA LEU A 60 -13.99 5.65 8.61
C LEU A 60 -13.12 4.75 7.72
N ALA A 61 -12.24 5.35 6.91
CA ALA A 61 -11.32 4.59 6.06
C ALA A 61 -10.35 3.74 6.89
N ARG A 62 -9.89 4.22 8.06
CA ARG A 62 -9.03 3.46 8.96
C ARG A 62 -9.75 2.23 9.50
N VAL A 63 -10.95 2.40 10.05
CA VAL A 63 -11.74 1.29 10.61
C VAL A 63 -12.01 0.22 9.54
N TYR A 64 -12.35 0.64 8.31
CA TYR A 64 -12.51 -0.29 7.19
C TYR A 64 -11.24 -1.09 6.89
N ILE A 65 -10.09 -0.40 6.79
CA ILE A 65 -8.80 -1.04 6.49
C ILE A 65 -8.41 -2.02 7.59
N ASP A 66 -8.55 -1.61 8.87
CA ASP A 66 -8.19 -2.42 10.01
C ASP A 66 -9.08 -3.67 10.10
N LEU A 67 -10.39 -3.54 9.82
CA LEU A 67 -11.33 -4.66 9.78
C LEU A 67 -10.98 -5.66 8.66
N MET A 68 -10.80 -5.17 7.43
CA MET A 68 -10.54 -6.04 6.26
C MET A 68 -9.19 -6.74 6.34
N ARG A 69 -8.16 -6.10 6.90
CA ARG A 69 -6.82 -6.68 7.04
C ARG A 69 -6.64 -7.51 8.31
N GLY A 70 -7.43 -7.22 9.33
CA GLY A 70 -7.40 -7.94 10.61
C GLY A 70 -8.22 -9.23 10.64
N THR A 71 -9.09 -9.45 9.63
CA THR A 71 -9.94 -10.63 9.57
C THR A 71 -9.47 -11.59 8.47
N PRO A 72 -9.33 -12.90 8.74
CA PRO A 72 -9.00 -13.89 7.70
C PRO A 72 -10.01 -13.85 6.56
N VAL A 73 -9.52 -13.87 5.32
CA VAL A 73 -10.38 -13.72 4.13
C VAL A 73 -11.42 -14.85 4.00
N LEU A 74 -11.10 -16.06 4.47
CA LEU A 74 -12.05 -17.18 4.51
C LEU A 74 -13.26 -16.86 5.41
N VAL A 75 -13.01 -16.30 6.61
CA VAL A 75 -14.06 -15.90 7.54
C VAL A 75 -14.94 -14.80 6.94
N LEU A 76 -14.30 -13.80 6.29
CA LEU A 76 -15.01 -12.74 5.56
C LEU A 76 -15.88 -13.33 4.45
N LEU A 77 -15.37 -14.29 3.69
CA LEU A 77 -16.08 -14.95 2.60
C LEU A 77 -17.32 -15.67 3.10
N MET A 78 -17.19 -16.47 4.17
CA MET A 78 -18.31 -17.18 4.79
C MET A 78 -19.34 -16.22 5.39
N LEU A 79 -18.89 -15.17 6.10
CA LEU A 79 -19.78 -14.15 6.67
C LEU A 79 -20.58 -13.43 5.57
N MET A 80 -19.92 -13.07 4.47
CA MET A 80 -20.57 -12.43 3.33
C MET A 80 -21.59 -13.36 2.67
N TYR A 81 -21.27 -14.65 2.52
CA TYR A 81 -22.13 -15.62 1.85
C TYR A 81 -23.35 -16.00 2.70
N TYR A 82 -23.14 -16.37 3.97
CA TYR A 82 -24.21 -16.92 4.82
C TYR A 82 -25.00 -15.86 5.59
N VAL A 83 -24.44 -14.65 5.78
CA VAL A 83 -25.08 -13.63 6.62
C VAL A 83 -25.41 -12.36 5.83
N VAL A 84 -24.39 -11.71 5.23
CA VAL A 84 -24.57 -10.36 4.67
C VAL A 84 -25.34 -10.40 3.35
N MET A 85 -25.00 -11.32 2.46
CA MET A 85 -25.60 -11.42 1.12
C MET A 85 -26.63 -12.56 1.01
N ALA A 86 -26.89 -13.30 2.09
CA ALA A 86 -27.93 -14.31 2.13
C ALA A 86 -29.34 -13.77 1.79
N PRO A 87 -29.77 -12.59 2.32
CA PRO A 87 -31.11 -12.07 2.05
C PRO A 87 -31.38 -11.70 0.58
N ILE A 88 -30.33 -11.47 -0.22
CA ILE A 88 -30.45 -11.10 -1.65
C ILE A 88 -30.18 -12.27 -2.58
N ASP A 89 -30.04 -13.48 -2.03
CA ASP A 89 -29.77 -14.73 -2.77
C ASP A 89 -28.67 -14.61 -3.84
N ALA A 90 -27.58 -13.92 -3.51
CA ALA A 90 -26.46 -13.69 -4.42
C ALA A 90 -25.71 -15.01 -4.71
N THR A 91 -25.36 -15.23 -5.98
CA THR A 91 -24.56 -16.40 -6.38
C THR A 91 -23.20 -16.41 -5.70
N GLY A 92 -22.63 -17.57 -5.42
CA GLY A 92 -21.31 -17.69 -4.78
C GLY A 92 -20.20 -16.94 -5.51
N ILE A 93 -20.23 -16.89 -6.84
CA ILE A 93 -19.26 -16.14 -7.67
C ILE A 93 -19.34 -14.64 -7.38
N VAL A 94 -20.53 -14.05 -7.32
CA VAL A 94 -20.73 -12.62 -7.01
C VAL A 94 -20.26 -12.31 -5.59
N VAL A 95 -20.60 -13.16 -4.62
CA VAL A 95 -20.13 -13.01 -3.23
C VAL A 95 -18.61 -13.05 -3.16
N ALA A 96 -17.97 -14.00 -3.88
CA ALA A 96 -16.51 -14.10 -3.95
C ALA A 96 -15.90 -12.82 -4.53
N ILE A 97 -16.38 -12.34 -5.69
CA ILE A 97 -15.89 -11.11 -6.34
C ILE A 97 -15.97 -9.91 -5.38
N VAL A 98 -17.11 -9.71 -4.72
CA VAL A 98 -17.32 -8.57 -3.80
C VAL A 98 -16.40 -8.69 -2.59
N THR A 99 -16.32 -9.86 -1.97
CA THR A 99 -15.50 -10.08 -0.77
C THR A 99 -14.02 -9.87 -1.07
N PHE A 100 -13.51 -10.48 -2.13
CA PHE A 100 -12.11 -10.30 -2.54
C PHE A 100 -11.82 -8.87 -2.98
N ALA A 101 -12.74 -8.20 -3.68
CA ALA A 101 -12.59 -6.81 -4.05
C ALA A 101 -12.48 -5.89 -2.81
N MET A 102 -13.32 -6.10 -1.80
CA MET A 102 -13.26 -5.35 -0.54
C MET A 102 -11.94 -5.61 0.20
N ASN A 103 -11.54 -6.89 0.32
CA ASN A 103 -10.29 -7.25 0.99
C ASN A 103 -9.07 -6.63 0.27
N THR A 104 -8.96 -6.83 -1.05
CA THR A 104 -7.88 -6.29 -1.89
C THR A 104 -7.85 -4.76 -1.87
N ALA A 105 -9.01 -4.09 -1.82
CA ALA A 105 -9.09 -2.63 -1.73
C ALA A 105 -8.39 -2.07 -0.48
N ALA A 106 -8.49 -2.76 0.65
CA ALA A 106 -7.81 -2.34 1.89
C ALA A 106 -6.28 -2.39 1.74
N TYR A 107 -5.73 -3.44 1.12
CA TYR A 107 -4.29 -3.56 0.84
C TYR A 107 -3.81 -2.53 -0.17
N ILE A 108 -4.52 -2.37 -1.30
CA ILE A 108 -4.18 -1.40 -2.35
C ILE A 108 -4.22 0.02 -1.80
N SER A 109 -5.19 0.35 -0.94
CA SER A 109 -5.32 1.69 -0.37
C SER A 109 -4.10 2.08 0.46
N GLU A 110 -3.59 1.20 1.32
CA GLU A 110 -2.40 1.45 2.13
C GLU A 110 -1.12 1.47 1.29
N MET A 111 -1.02 0.59 0.30
CA MET A 111 0.08 0.57 -0.66
C MET A 111 0.16 1.88 -1.45
N LEU A 112 -0.95 2.37 -1.97
CA LEU A 112 -1.02 3.67 -2.66
C LEU A 112 -0.67 4.82 -1.72
N ARG A 113 -1.24 4.84 -0.50
CA ARG A 113 -0.99 5.88 0.49
C ARG A 113 0.50 5.97 0.85
N THR A 114 1.13 4.85 1.17
CA THR A 114 2.56 4.82 1.54
C THR A 114 3.45 5.23 0.37
N THR A 115 3.12 4.80 -0.84
CA THR A 115 3.87 5.18 -2.04
C THR A 115 3.72 6.67 -2.37
N ILE A 116 2.50 7.24 -2.26
CA ILE A 116 2.26 8.67 -2.48
C ILE A 116 3.03 9.51 -1.45
N GLN A 117 3.01 9.11 -0.17
CA GLN A 117 3.75 9.80 0.90
C GLN A 117 5.26 9.64 0.79
N GLY A 118 5.74 8.57 0.13
CA GLY A 118 7.16 8.33 -0.16
C GLY A 118 7.68 9.04 -1.42
N ILE A 119 6.86 9.83 -2.13
CA ILE A 119 7.35 10.72 -3.19
C ILE A 119 7.92 11.99 -2.55
N ASP A 120 9.10 12.39 -2.99
CA ASP A 120 9.76 13.60 -2.54
C ASP A 120 8.83 14.82 -2.69
N ARG A 121 8.69 15.60 -1.62
CA ARG A 121 7.88 16.84 -1.60
C ARG A 121 8.36 17.85 -2.65
N GLY A 122 9.64 17.87 -2.98
CA GLY A 122 10.21 18.67 -4.05
C GLY A 122 9.56 18.48 -5.40
N GLN A 123 9.04 17.26 -5.70
CA GLN A 123 8.30 17.00 -6.94
C GLN A 123 6.97 17.77 -6.98
N THR A 124 6.30 17.89 -5.84
CA THR A 124 5.08 18.68 -5.72
C THR A 124 5.37 20.17 -5.78
N GLU A 125 6.42 20.63 -5.08
CA GLU A 125 6.84 22.02 -5.07
C GLU A 125 7.26 22.49 -6.46
N ALA A 126 8.04 21.67 -7.19
CA ALA A 126 8.43 21.97 -8.56
C ALA A 126 7.23 22.11 -9.50
N GLY A 127 6.26 21.20 -9.39
CA GLY A 127 5.02 21.29 -10.18
C GLY A 127 4.23 22.57 -9.87
N LEU A 128 4.06 22.88 -8.58
CA LEU A 128 3.37 24.10 -8.18
C LEU A 128 4.14 25.37 -8.61
N ALA A 129 5.46 25.40 -8.46
CA ALA A 129 6.30 26.55 -8.83
C ALA A 129 6.29 26.84 -10.35
N LEU A 130 6.09 25.83 -11.17
CA LEU A 130 5.91 26.00 -12.64
C LEU A 130 4.48 26.49 -13.03
N GLY A 131 3.57 26.63 -12.06
CA GLY A 131 2.20 27.09 -12.29
C GLY A 131 1.18 25.98 -12.52
N PHE A 132 1.50 24.72 -12.31
CA PHE A 132 0.49 23.66 -12.28
C PHE A 132 -0.43 23.83 -11.06
N THR A 133 -1.72 23.56 -11.22
CA THR A 133 -2.63 23.42 -10.07
C THR A 133 -2.30 22.15 -9.28
N GLY A 134 -2.70 22.07 -8.01
CA GLY A 134 -2.45 20.87 -7.17
C GLY A 134 -3.00 19.59 -7.81
N ARG A 135 -4.13 19.65 -8.52
CA ARG A 135 -4.69 18.49 -9.27
C ARG A 135 -3.81 18.13 -10.48
N GLN A 136 -3.40 19.12 -11.26
CA GLN A 136 -2.52 18.90 -12.41
C GLN A 136 -1.19 18.32 -11.95
N THR A 137 -0.60 18.84 -10.87
CA THR A 137 0.63 18.32 -10.26
C THR A 137 0.45 16.86 -9.86
N PHE A 138 -0.65 16.52 -9.18
CA PHE A 138 -0.92 15.14 -8.78
C PHE A 138 -1.05 14.21 -9.99
N PHE A 139 -1.92 14.50 -10.95
CA PHE A 139 -2.20 13.60 -12.07
C PHE A 139 -1.07 13.55 -13.13
N LYS A 140 -0.38 14.67 -13.37
CA LYS A 140 0.63 14.75 -14.45
C LYS A 140 2.07 14.48 -13.98
N ILE A 141 2.37 14.68 -12.67
CA ILE A 141 3.73 14.55 -12.13
C ILE A 141 3.81 13.45 -11.09
N ILE A 142 2.94 13.46 -10.06
CA ILE A 142 3.03 12.52 -8.92
C ILE A 142 2.52 11.14 -9.30
N LEU A 143 1.29 11.03 -9.83
CA LEU A 143 0.65 9.76 -10.13
C LEU A 143 1.47 8.86 -11.08
N PRO A 144 2.09 9.36 -12.17
CA PRO A 144 2.94 8.52 -13.01
C PRO A 144 4.15 7.93 -12.27
N GLN A 145 4.70 8.64 -11.31
CA GLN A 145 5.79 8.16 -10.45
C GLN A 145 5.28 7.12 -9.44
N VAL A 146 4.12 7.37 -8.83
CA VAL A 146 3.45 6.43 -7.92
C VAL A 146 3.17 5.10 -8.62
N VAL A 147 2.58 5.14 -9.83
CA VAL A 147 2.27 3.92 -10.61
C VAL A 147 3.52 3.10 -10.86
N ARG A 148 4.64 3.74 -11.26
CA ARG A 148 5.90 3.02 -11.49
C ARG A 148 6.47 2.39 -10.21
N LYS A 149 6.43 3.13 -9.09
CA LYS A 149 6.97 2.65 -7.81
C LYS A 149 6.10 1.58 -7.15
N VAL A 150 4.77 1.66 -7.31
CA VAL A 150 3.83 0.73 -6.68
C VAL A 150 3.73 -0.59 -7.43
N MET A 151 4.02 -0.61 -8.73
CA MET A 151 3.75 -1.77 -9.61
C MET A 151 4.35 -3.09 -9.13
N PRO A 152 5.60 -3.18 -8.61
CA PRO A 152 6.14 -4.45 -8.12
C PRO A 152 5.33 -5.01 -6.94
N VAL A 153 4.88 -4.14 -6.02
CA VAL A 153 4.07 -4.54 -4.85
C VAL A 153 2.65 -4.88 -5.28
N TYR A 154 2.07 -4.10 -6.21
CA TYR A 154 0.76 -4.36 -6.80
C TYR A 154 0.71 -5.72 -7.52
N GLN A 155 1.76 -6.07 -8.26
CA GLN A 155 1.90 -7.38 -8.88
C GLN A 155 1.84 -8.50 -7.84
N GLY A 156 2.54 -8.35 -6.72
CA GLY A 156 2.51 -9.30 -5.60
C GLY A 156 1.11 -9.47 -5.02
N GLU A 157 0.37 -8.38 -4.87
CA GLU A 157 -1.01 -8.39 -4.35
C GLU A 157 -1.98 -9.11 -5.31
N ILE A 158 -1.89 -8.86 -6.62
CA ILE A 158 -2.73 -9.56 -7.61
C ILE A 158 -2.42 -11.06 -7.67
N VAL A 159 -1.15 -11.45 -7.55
CA VAL A 159 -0.78 -12.87 -7.44
C VAL A 159 -1.28 -13.49 -6.12
N SER A 160 -1.27 -12.73 -5.03
CA SER A 160 -1.85 -13.16 -3.74
C SER A 160 -3.37 -13.34 -3.86
N LEU A 161 -4.05 -12.40 -4.50
CA LEU A 161 -5.50 -12.50 -4.81
C LEU A 161 -5.80 -13.76 -5.63
N LEU A 162 -5.04 -14.02 -6.72
CA LEU A 162 -5.19 -15.23 -7.53
C LEU A 162 -5.09 -16.50 -6.68
N LYS A 163 -4.07 -16.59 -5.80
CA LYS A 163 -3.92 -17.74 -4.90
C LYS A 163 -5.05 -17.82 -3.87
N GLY A 164 -5.51 -16.66 -3.40
CA GLY A 164 -6.61 -16.55 -2.45
C GLY A 164 -7.94 -17.09 -2.97
N THR A 165 -8.16 -17.09 -4.30
CA THR A 165 -9.40 -17.65 -4.87
C THR A 165 -9.56 -19.14 -4.62
N SER A 166 -8.50 -19.88 -4.29
CA SER A 166 -8.57 -21.32 -3.99
C SER A 166 -9.48 -21.67 -2.79
N ILE A 167 -9.90 -20.69 -1.98
CA ILE A 167 -10.81 -20.92 -0.86
C ILE A 167 -12.31 -20.80 -1.22
N VAL A 168 -12.65 -20.40 -2.45
CA VAL A 168 -14.07 -20.22 -2.83
C VAL A 168 -14.84 -21.54 -2.88
N GLY A 169 -14.15 -22.67 -2.89
CA GLY A 169 -14.76 -23.98 -2.72
C GLY A 169 -15.57 -24.12 -1.43
N TYR A 170 -15.25 -23.38 -0.37
CA TYR A 170 -16.01 -23.38 0.90
C TYR A 170 -17.41 -22.76 0.78
N ILE A 171 -17.68 -21.99 -0.26
CA ILE A 171 -19.01 -21.46 -0.61
C ILE A 171 -19.57 -22.13 -1.88
N ALA A 172 -19.18 -23.38 -2.12
CA ALA A 172 -19.61 -24.24 -3.22
C ALA A 172 -19.33 -23.69 -4.65
N VAL A 173 -18.40 -22.78 -4.81
CA VAL A 173 -17.97 -22.31 -6.12
C VAL A 173 -16.91 -23.27 -6.68
N SER A 174 -17.15 -23.77 -7.90
CA SER A 174 -16.23 -24.70 -8.58
C SER A 174 -15.09 -23.93 -9.25
N ASP A 175 -14.08 -23.56 -8.46
CA ASP A 175 -12.79 -23.04 -8.97
C ASP A 175 -11.89 -24.18 -9.43
N MET A 176 -10.68 -23.84 -9.87
CA MET A 176 -9.69 -24.82 -10.34
C MET A 176 -9.26 -25.80 -9.22
N THR A 177 -9.17 -25.35 -7.98
CA THR A 177 -8.80 -26.20 -6.83
C THR A 177 -9.91 -27.20 -6.55
N ARG A 178 -11.16 -26.73 -6.58
CA ARG A 178 -12.34 -27.57 -6.40
C ARG A 178 -12.49 -28.59 -7.54
N ALA A 179 -12.23 -28.20 -8.78
CA ALA A 179 -12.20 -29.12 -9.93
C ALA A 179 -11.16 -30.23 -9.73
N SER A 180 -9.96 -29.89 -9.24
CA SER A 180 -8.91 -30.84 -8.88
C SER A 180 -9.38 -31.82 -7.80
N ASP A 181 -10.04 -31.34 -6.74
CA ASP A 181 -10.56 -32.18 -5.66
C ASP A 181 -11.66 -33.13 -6.17
N LEU A 182 -12.52 -32.66 -7.08
CA LEU A 182 -13.54 -33.50 -7.70
C LEU A 182 -12.94 -34.59 -8.60
N ILE A 183 -11.90 -34.28 -9.40
CA ILE A 183 -11.19 -35.30 -10.20
C ILE A 183 -10.55 -36.31 -9.25
N ARG A 184 -9.84 -35.83 -8.21
CA ARG A 184 -9.20 -36.70 -7.20
C ARG A 184 -10.19 -37.64 -6.50
N SER A 185 -11.37 -37.15 -6.17
CA SER A 185 -12.43 -37.96 -5.54
C SER A 185 -13.03 -39.02 -6.46
N ARG A 186 -12.99 -38.78 -7.79
CA ARG A 186 -13.50 -39.74 -8.80
C ARG A 186 -12.45 -40.75 -9.26
N THR A 187 -11.19 -40.29 -9.39
CA THR A 187 -10.08 -41.13 -9.86
C THR A 187 -9.32 -41.80 -8.73
N PHE A 188 -9.51 -41.29 -7.48
CA PHE A 188 -8.75 -41.67 -6.28
C PHE A 188 -7.22 -41.53 -6.45
N ASP A 189 -6.79 -40.73 -7.45
CA ASP A 189 -5.38 -40.35 -7.60
C ASP A 189 -5.09 -39.12 -6.77
N ALA A 190 -4.36 -39.32 -5.67
CA ALA A 190 -4.11 -38.26 -4.67
C ALA A 190 -3.21 -37.13 -5.19
N PHE A 191 -2.31 -37.40 -6.14
CA PHE A 191 -1.21 -36.51 -6.45
C PHE A 191 -1.30 -35.81 -7.81
N PHE A 192 -1.66 -36.56 -8.85
CA PHE A 192 -1.61 -36.05 -10.21
C PHE A 192 -2.47 -34.79 -10.44
N PRO A 193 -3.77 -34.75 -10.04
CA PRO A 193 -4.60 -33.55 -10.19
C PRO A 193 -4.04 -32.34 -9.42
N LEU A 194 -3.47 -32.55 -8.22
CA LEU A 194 -2.85 -31.48 -7.43
C LEU A 194 -1.62 -30.90 -8.10
N ILE A 195 -0.76 -31.76 -8.67
CA ILE A 195 0.44 -31.31 -9.40
C ILE A 195 0.05 -30.48 -10.61
N VAL A 196 -0.93 -30.94 -11.40
CA VAL A 196 -1.44 -30.20 -12.56
C VAL A 196 -1.96 -28.83 -12.13
N THR A 197 -2.78 -28.78 -11.10
CA THR A 197 -3.33 -27.54 -10.55
C THR A 197 -2.24 -26.61 -10.07
N ALA A 198 -1.25 -27.10 -9.32
CA ALA A 198 -0.11 -26.31 -8.84
C ALA A 198 0.71 -25.73 -10.01
N VAL A 199 0.96 -26.49 -11.07
CA VAL A 199 1.66 -26.04 -12.28
C VAL A 199 0.87 -24.93 -12.97
N ILE A 200 -0.45 -25.10 -13.13
CA ILE A 200 -1.29 -24.07 -13.77
C ILE A 200 -1.30 -22.79 -12.94
N TYR A 201 -1.47 -22.84 -11.60
CA TYR A 201 -1.39 -21.66 -10.72
C TYR A 201 -0.04 -20.96 -10.85
N PHE A 202 1.06 -21.72 -10.89
CA PHE A 202 2.40 -21.17 -11.09
C PHE A 202 2.54 -20.43 -12.42
N LEU A 203 2.08 -21.07 -13.51
CA LEU A 203 2.14 -20.48 -14.85
C LEU A 203 1.28 -19.21 -14.95
N MET A 204 0.07 -19.22 -14.37
CA MET A 204 -0.80 -18.04 -14.31
C MET A 204 -0.15 -16.91 -13.53
N ALA A 205 0.40 -17.19 -12.35
CA ALA A 205 1.09 -16.19 -11.53
C ALA A 205 2.27 -15.54 -12.27
N ARG A 206 3.05 -16.36 -13.00
CA ARG A 206 4.16 -15.87 -13.86
C ARG A 206 3.64 -15.01 -15.01
N LEU A 207 2.57 -15.45 -15.67
CA LEU A 207 1.97 -14.74 -16.80
C LEU A 207 1.41 -13.38 -16.37
N ILE A 208 0.63 -13.34 -15.28
CA ILE A 208 0.11 -12.10 -14.70
C ILE A 208 1.25 -11.15 -14.35
N GLY A 209 2.32 -11.68 -13.74
CA GLY A 209 3.51 -10.90 -13.41
C GLY A 209 4.16 -10.25 -14.63
N LEU A 210 4.35 -11.02 -15.70
CA LEU A 210 4.92 -10.54 -16.96
C LEU A 210 4.01 -9.51 -17.64
N LEU A 211 2.70 -9.73 -17.63
CA LEU A 211 1.70 -8.80 -18.18
C LEU A 211 1.73 -7.45 -17.46
N LEU A 212 1.67 -7.45 -16.13
CA LEU A 212 1.69 -6.23 -15.33
C LEU A 212 3.02 -5.46 -15.46
N GLN A 213 4.15 -6.18 -15.51
CA GLN A 213 5.45 -5.58 -15.71
C GLN A 213 5.59 -4.91 -17.08
N SER A 214 5.02 -5.53 -18.12
CA SER A 214 5.06 -4.99 -19.49
C SER A 214 4.22 -3.75 -19.68
N LEU A 215 3.11 -3.60 -18.94
CA LEU A 215 2.28 -2.39 -18.94
C LEU A 215 3.07 -1.15 -18.48
N VAL A 216 4.07 -1.33 -17.64
CA VAL A 216 4.94 -0.24 -17.15
C VAL A 216 6.11 0.05 -18.10
N GLN A 217 6.64 -0.98 -18.79
CA GLN A 217 7.72 -0.86 -19.74
C GLN A 217 7.19 -0.71 -21.17
N ARG A 218 6.99 0.51 -21.62
CA ARG A 218 6.37 0.92 -22.90
C ARG A 218 6.84 0.20 -24.18
N GLN A 219 7.88 -0.62 -24.14
CA GLN A 219 8.53 -1.20 -25.33
C GLN A 219 8.02 -2.59 -25.76
N ARG A 220 7.20 -3.29 -24.94
CA ARG A 220 6.74 -4.66 -25.25
C ARG A 220 5.22 -4.83 -25.29
N VAL A 221 4.45 -3.72 -25.23
CA VAL A 221 2.98 -3.74 -25.05
C VAL A 221 2.23 -4.41 -26.19
N LYS A 222 2.70 -4.32 -27.45
CA LYS A 222 1.97 -4.84 -28.61
C LYS A 222 1.91 -6.38 -28.68
N ALA A 223 2.99 -7.07 -28.32
CA ALA A 223 3.04 -8.53 -28.36
C ALA A 223 2.27 -9.19 -27.21
N ILE A 224 2.27 -8.55 -26.03
CA ILE A 224 1.64 -9.10 -24.83
C ILE A 224 0.16 -8.72 -24.75
N ALA A 225 -0.24 -7.55 -25.29
CA ALA A 225 -1.65 -7.22 -25.48
C ALA A 225 -2.35 -8.19 -26.45
N ALA A 226 -1.65 -8.68 -27.46
CA ALA A 226 -2.15 -9.72 -28.35
C ALA A 226 -2.30 -11.08 -27.65
N ALA A 227 -1.38 -11.47 -26.79
CA ALA A 227 -1.48 -12.69 -25.99
C ALA A 227 -2.57 -12.62 -24.91
N ALA A 228 -2.76 -11.44 -24.28
CA ALA A 228 -3.84 -11.20 -23.34
C ALA A 228 -5.21 -11.15 -24.04
N ALA A 229 -5.29 -10.55 -25.23
CA ALA A 229 -6.51 -10.54 -26.05
C ALA A 229 -6.89 -11.95 -26.53
N LEU A 230 -5.92 -12.82 -26.82
CA LEU A 230 -6.16 -14.23 -27.14
C LEU A 230 -6.65 -15.04 -25.94
N LEU A 231 -6.15 -14.78 -24.72
CA LEU A 231 -6.61 -15.41 -23.49
C LEU A 231 -7.99 -14.88 -23.06
N ILE A 232 -8.25 -13.58 -23.15
CA ILE A 232 -9.53 -12.95 -22.82
C ILE A 232 -10.55 -13.22 -23.92
N GLY A 233 -10.16 -13.18 -25.19
CA GLY A 233 -11.01 -13.50 -26.32
C GLY A 233 -11.45 -14.95 -26.37
N GLY A 234 -10.59 -15.89 -25.98
CA GLY A 234 -10.95 -17.30 -25.79
C GLY A 234 -11.96 -17.52 -24.66
N THR A 235 -11.91 -16.71 -23.59
CA THR A 235 -12.86 -16.80 -22.47
C THR A 235 -14.19 -16.09 -22.75
N VAL A 236 -14.18 -15.00 -23.53
CA VAL A 236 -15.41 -14.23 -23.86
C VAL A 236 -16.21 -14.91 -24.96
N CYS A 237 -15.58 -15.59 -25.91
CA CYS A 237 -16.29 -16.34 -26.94
C CYS A 237 -16.98 -17.62 -26.43
N TYR A 238 -16.68 -18.07 -25.22
CA TYR A 238 -17.28 -19.28 -24.62
C TYR A 238 -18.42 -19.01 -23.62
N VAL A 239 -18.74 -17.74 -23.36
CA VAL A 239 -19.87 -17.36 -22.46
C VAL A 239 -21.26 -17.88 -22.93
N PRO A 240 -21.52 -18.15 -24.20
CA PRO A 240 -22.80 -18.76 -24.60
C PRO A 240 -23.00 -20.20 -24.16
N SER A 241 -21.95 -20.96 -23.79
CA SER A 241 -22.09 -22.38 -23.45
C SER A 241 -22.48 -22.63 -21.98
N LEU A 242 -22.53 -21.60 -21.13
CA LEU A 242 -23.09 -21.69 -19.77
C LEU A 242 -24.62 -21.70 -19.75
N ALA A 243 -25.28 -21.44 -20.90
CA ALA A 243 -26.72 -21.52 -21.06
C ALA A 243 -27.17 -22.84 -21.70
N ASP A 244 -26.29 -23.60 -22.33
CA ASP A 244 -26.60 -24.91 -22.93
C ASP A 244 -25.83 -26.00 -22.17
N GLY A 245 -26.39 -26.47 -21.04
CA GLY A 245 -26.01 -27.69 -20.30
C GLY A 245 -26.35 -28.99 -21.05
N GLY A 246 -26.11 -29.02 -22.36
CA GLY A 246 -26.33 -30.24 -23.19
C GLY A 246 -25.04 -31.04 -23.35
N GLY A 247 -24.58 -31.71 -22.28
CA GLY A 247 -23.54 -32.73 -22.38
C GLY A 247 -24.04 -33.88 -23.24
N LYS A 248 -23.43 -34.12 -24.39
CA LYS A 248 -23.63 -35.34 -25.13
C LYS A 248 -23.14 -36.53 -24.30
N THR A 249 -24.07 -37.33 -23.85
CA THR A 249 -23.89 -38.59 -23.13
C THR A 249 -22.97 -39.54 -23.90
N ALA A 250 -21.85 -39.90 -23.24
CA ALA A 250 -21.15 -41.12 -23.58
C ALA A 250 -22.04 -42.28 -23.19
N THR A 251 -22.32 -43.17 -24.15
CA THR A 251 -23.07 -44.37 -23.97
C THR A 251 -22.32 -45.35 -23.07
N HIS A 252 -22.67 -45.40 -21.78
CA HIS A 252 -22.39 -46.55 -20.94
C HIS A 252 -23.65 -47.44 -20.92
N THR A 253 -23.50 -48.64 -21.39
CA THR A 253 -24.43 -49.76 -21.24
C THR A 253 -24.43 -50.16 -19.77
N ASP A 254 -25.48 -49.81 -19.08
CA ASP A 254 -26.19 -50.32 -17.91
C ASP A 254 -26.80 -49.18 -17.09
N ARG A 255 -27.76 -48.48 -17.69
CA ARG A 255 -28.69 -47.64 -16.91
C ARG A 255 -29.73 -48.55 -16.28
N PRO A 256 -30.09 -48.36 -14.99
CA PRO A 256 -31.27 -48.94 -14.43
C PRO A 256 -32.46 -48.61 -15.35
N SER A 257 -33.32 -49.58 -15.63
CA SER A 257 -34.41 -49.46 -16.59
C SER A 257 -35.46 -48.40 -16.24
N GLU A 258 -35.46 -47.85 -15.03
CA GLU A 258 -36.28 -46.72 -14.58
C GLU A 258 -35.51 -45.84 -13.58
N ILE A 259 -35.36 -44.53 -13.88
CA ILE A 259 -34.83 -43.56 -12.93
C ILE A 259 -35.87 -43.34 -11.81
N PRO A 260 -35.51 -43.50 -10.52
CA PRO A 260 -36.46 -43.29 -9.42
C PRO A 260 -37.07 -41.87 -9.43
N THR A 261 -38.38 -41.78 -9.12
CA THR A 261 -39.14 -40.52 -9.17
C THR A 261 -38.51 -39.40 -8.33
N ALA A 262 -37.87 -39.75 -7.21
CA ALA A 262 -37.18 -38.82 -6.35
C ALA A 262 -36.03 -38.08 -7.08
N PHE A 263 -35.23 -38.77 -7.93
CA PHE A 263 -34.18 -38.15 -8.73
C PHE A 263 -34.71 -37.33 -9.90
N GLN A 264 -35.82 -37.77 -10.51
CA GLN A 264 -36.46 -37.00 -11.57
C GLN A 264 -36.95 -35.64 -11.05
N ALA A 265 -37.42 -35.58 -9.82
CA ALA A 265 -37.91 -34.38 -9.16
C ALA A 265 -36.77 -33.36 -8.83
N LEU A 266 -35.52 -33.78 -8.84
CA LEU A 266 -34.35 -32.91 -8.63
C LEU A 266 -33.97 -32.11 -9.87
N ASN A 267 -34.41 -32.50 -11.06
CA ASN A 267 -34.07 -31.77 -12.28
C ASN A 267 -34.62 -30.33 -12.23
N GLY A 268 -33.73 -29.37 -12.52
CA GLY A 268 -34.01 -27.93 -12.43
C GLY A 268 -34.02 -27.38 -11.00
N LYS A 269 -33.64 -28.17 -9.99
CA LYS A 269 -33.50 -27.76 -8.59
C LYS A 269 -32.03 -27.60 -8.22
N ARG A 270 -31.75 -26.75 -7.23
CA ARG A 270 -30.42 -26.64 -6.61
C ARG A 270 -30.30 -27.72 -5.55
N VAL A 271 -29.31 -28.59 -5.71
CA VAL A 271 -29.15 -29.78 -4.86
C VAL A 271 -27.77 -29.78 -4.22
N ALA A 272 -27.72 -29.78 -2.88
CA ALA A 272 -26.44 -29.91 -2.16
C ALA A 272 -26.04 -31.38 -1.99
N VAL A 273 -24.76 -31.70 -2.14
CA VAL A 273 -24.21 -33.05 -1.89
C VAL A 273 -22.81 -32.92 -1.27
N ILE A 274 -22.37 -33.95 -0.53
CA ILE A 274 -21.00 -34.05 -0.06
C ILE A 274 -20.11 -34.51 -1.22
N ILE A 275 -19.07 -33.78 -1.53
CA ILE A 275 -18.16 -34.10 -2.64
C ILE A 275 -17.55 -35.49 -2.52
N GLY A 276 -17.63 -36.28 -3.59
CA GLY A 276 -17.11 -37.66 -3.66
C GLY A 276 -17.87 -38.70 -2.84
N SER A 277 -19.01 -38.32 -2.23
CA SER A 277 -19.90 -39.28 -1.58
C SER A 277 -20.71 -40.06 -2.60
N ILE A 278 -21.39 -41.15 -2.12
CA ILE A 278 -22.26 -41.95 -2.99
C ILE A 278 -23.45 -41.14 -3.49
N GLN A 279 -23.97 -40.22 -2.70
CA GLN A 279 -25.09 -39.34 -3.10
C GLN A 279 -24.63 -38.31 -4.15
N ASP A 280 -23.37 -37.84 -4.15
CA ASP A 280 -22.84 -36.99 -5.21
C ASP A 280 -22.82 -37.77 -6.55
N ILE A 281 -22.36 -38.98 -6.52
CA ILE A 281 -22.35 -39.86 -7.70
C ILE A 281 -23.77 -40.08 -8.20
N ALA A 282 -24.67 -40.51 -7.32
CA ALA A 282 -26.06 -40.83 -7.67
C ALA A 282 -26.83 -39.63 -8.21
N VAL A 283 -26.73 -38.45 -7.56
CA VAL A 283 -27.38 -37.20 -8.03
C VAL A 283 -26.81 -36.76 -9.37
N THR A 284 -25.50 -36.87 -9.55
CA THR A 284 -24.84 -36.49 -10.82
C THR A 284 -25.31 -37.35 -11.99
N GLU A 285 -25.47 -38.66 -11.78
CA GLU A 285 -25.84 -39.61 -12.83
C GLU A 285 -27.36 -39.63 -13.10
N MET A 286 -28.17 -39.58 -12.04
CA MET A 286 -29.62 -39.79 -12.12
C MET A 286 -30.44 -38.48 -12.24
N ALA A 287 -29.83 -37.32 -11.90
CA ALA A 287 -30.46 -36.00 -12.05
C ALA A 287 -29.55 -35.06 -12.86
N PRO A 288 -29.30 -35.32 -14.16
CA PRO A 288 -28.30 -34.59 -14.94
C PRO A 288 -28.65 -33.12 -15.20
N HIS A 289 -29.85 -32.69 -14.95
CA HIS A 289 -30.31 -31.30 -15.08
C HIS A 289 -30.47 -30.59 -13.72
N ALA A 290 -30.00 -31.21 -12.61
CA ALA A 290 -29.92 -30.54 -11.32
C ALA A 290 -28.72 -29.62 -11.25
N ASP A 291 -28.89 -28.46 -10.58
CA ASP A 291 -27.77 -27.57 -10.24
C ASP A 291 -27.11 -28.07 -8.95
N ILE A 292 -25.99 -28.79 -9.08
CA ILE A 292 -25.38 -29.53 -7.97
C ILE A 292 -24.36 -28.69 -7.25
N LEU A 293 -24.68 -28.34 -6.00
CA LEU A 293 -23.76 -27.66 -5.08
C LEU A 293 -23.02 -28.69 -4.23
N ARG A 294 -21.72 -28.86 -4.50
CA ARG A 294 -20.86 -29.81 -3.77
C ARG A 294 -20.28 -29.17 -2.53
N MET A 295 -20.56 -29.69 -1.36
CA MET A 295 -20.10 -29.21 -0.06
C MET A 295 -18.99 -30.11 0.47
N THR A 296 -18.16 -29.59 1.39
CA THR A 296 -17.11 -30.38 2.05
C THR A 296 -17.56 -31.00 3.34
N THR A 297 -18.53 -30.38 4.03
CA THR A 297 -19.02 -30.85 5.31
C THR A 297 -20.53 -31.01 5.31
N GLN A 298 -21.02 -31.95 6.16
CA GLN A 298 -22.46 -32.18 6.40
C GLN A 298 -23.14 -30.92 6.98
N THR A 299 -22.41 -30.19 7.84
CA THR A 299 -22.91 -28.95 8.46
C THR A 299 -23.20 -27.90 7.42
N ASP A 300 -22.26 -27.66 6.47
CA ASP A 300 -22.44 -26.67 5.39
C ASP A 300 -23.62 -27.04 4.50
N LEU A 301 -23.79 -28.33 4.20
CA LEU A 301 -24.90 -28.85 3.43
C LEU A 301 -26.24 -28.53 4.11
N LEU A 302 -26.38 -28.83 5.40
CA LEU A 302 -27.61 -28.60 6.17
C LEU A 302 -27.87 -27.08 6.32
N VAL A 303 -26.88 -26.30 6.62
CA VAL A 303 -26.99 -24.83 6.68
C VAL A 303 -27.42 -24.23 5.33
N ALA A 304 -26.93 -24.78 4.22
CA ALA A 304 -27.39 -24.37 2.89
C ALA A 304 -28.84 -24.70 2.62
N LEU A 305 -29.28 -25.87 3.07
CA LEU A 305 -30.69 -26.31 2.96
C LEU A 305 -31.64 -25.47 3.84
N GLU A 306 -31.28 -25.25 5.11
CA GLU A 306 -32.06 -24.44 6.06
C GLU A 306 -32.21 -22.98 5.60
N ASN A 307 -31.14 -22.40 5.06
CA ASN A 307 -31.14 -21.01 4.57
C ASN A 307 -31.71 -20.83 3.15
N GLY A 308 -32.28 -21.88 2.53
CA GLY A 308 -32.88 -21.82 1.19
C GLY A 308 -31.87 -21.60 0.06
N LYS A 309 -30.57 -21.80 0.30
CA LYS A 309 -29.52 -21.73 -0.74
C LYS A 309 -29.64 -22.88 -1.73
N VAL A 310 -30.18 -24.01 -1.28
CA VAL A 310 -30.51 -25.18 -2.08
C VAL A 310 -31.97 -25.61 -1.82
N ASP A 311 -32.56 -26.24 -2.81
CA ASP A 311 -33.93 -26.68 -2.76
C ASP A 311 -34.02 -28.10 -2.18
N ALA A 312 -32.97 -28.89 -2.31
CA ALA A 312 -32.84 -30.23 -1.77
C ALA A 312 -31.39 -30.56 -1.41
N ALA A 313 -31.20 -31.66 -0.67
CA ALA A 313 -29.85 -32.18 -0.39
C ALA A 313 -29.82 -33.70 -0.49
N GLY A 314 -28.72 -34.24 -1.01
CA GLY A 314 -28.44 -35.67 -0.96
C GLY A 314 -27.95 -36.06 0.43
N GLY A 315 -28.59 -37.01 1.07
CA GLY A 315 -28.28 -37.56 2.38
C GLY A 315 -28.19 -39.06 2.41
N GLU A 316 -27.85 -39.60 3.55
CA GLU A 316 -27.87 -41.03 3.85
C GLU A 316 -28.82 -41.32 4.99
N SER A 317 -29.55 -42.47 4.90
CA SER A 317 -30.47 -42.88 5.91
C SER A 317 -29.84 -43.05 7.31
N LEU A 318 -28.57 -43.40 7.36
CA LEU A 318 -27.81 -43.46 8.61
C LEU A 318 -27.74 -42.10 9.32
N THR A 319 -27.55 -41.00 8.59
CA THR A 319 -27.56 -39.63 9.17
C THR A 319 -28.91 -39.31 9.82
N LEU A 320 -29.99 -39.73 9.21
CA LEU A 320 -31.36 -39.53 9.72
C LEU A 320 -31.70 -40.48 10.86
N MET A 321 -31.34 -41.77 10.71
CA MET A 321 -31.67 -42.83 11.70
C MET A 321 -31.13 -42.46 13.10
N PHE A 322 -30.01 -41.78 13.15
CA PHE A 322 -29.31 -41.46 14.37
C PHE A 322 -29.35 -39.98 14.79
N ASN A 323 -30.06 -39.09 14.05
CA ASN A 323 -30.13 -37.67 14.37
C ASN A 323 -31.58 -37.16 14.45
N ARG A 324 -32.16 -37.28 15.67
CA ARG A 324 -33.56 -36.86 15.93
C ARG A 324 -33.76 -35.35 15.73
N GLU A 325 -32.80 -34.50 16.10
CA GLU A 325 -32.88 -33.05 15.90
C GLU A 325 -33.00 -32.68 14.41
N LEU A 326 -32.25 -33.39 13.56
CA LEU A 326 -32.34 -33.22 12.13
C LEU A 326 -33.69 -33.61 11.55
N LEU A 327 -34.32 -34.73 12.04
CA LEU A 327 -35.65 -35.16 11.64
C LEU A 327 -36.75 -34.13 11.98
N GLU A 328 -36.56 -33.28 12.97
CA GLU A 328 -37.47 -32.19 13.27
C GLU A 328 -37.38 -31.03 12.26
N LYS A 329 -36.25 -30.84 11.60
CA LYS A 329 -35.96 -29.70 10.71
C LYS A 329 -36.13 -30.02 9.23
N VAL A 330 -35.99 -31.28 8.83
CA VAL A 330 -36.04 -31.71 7.43
C VAL A 330 -37.06 -32.81 7.21
N ASP A 331 -37.59 -32.86 6.01
CA ASP A 331 -38.31 -34.04 5.49
C ASP A 331 -37.38 -34.87 4.63
N SER A 332 -37.56 -36.19 4.60
CA SER A 332 -36.74 -37.09 3.80
C SER A 332 -37.59 -37.93 2.88
N VAL A 333 -37.15 -38.07 1.64
CA VAL A 333 -37.75 -38.96 0.67
C VAL A 333 -36.72 -40.03 0.32
N GLY A 334 -37.09 -41.30 0.47
CA GLY A 334 -36.24 -42.42 0.07
C GLY A 334 -35.95 -42.37 -1.43
N ALA A 335 -34.68 -42.54 -1.81
CA ALA A 335 -34.28 -42.49 -3.22
C ALA A 335 -34.71 -43.72 -4.05
N GLY A 336 -35.32 -44.73 -3.45
CA GLY A 336 -35.77 -45.93 -4.15
C GLY A 336 -34.65 -46.85 -4.68
N LEU A 337 -33.43 -46.68 -4.14
CA LEU A 337 -32.25 -47.47 -4.52
C LEU A 337 -32.03 -48.61 -3.51
N THR A 338 -31.32 -49.66 -3.96
CA THR A 338 -30.90 -50.77 -3.10
C THR A 338 -30.01 -50.31 -1.96
N PRO A 339 -30.09 -50.96 -0.78
CA PRO A 339 -29.16 -50.67 0.32
C PRO A 339 -27.70 -50.81 -0.13
N ILE A 340 -26.86 -49.93 0.36
CA ILE A 340 -25.42 -49.92 0.06
C ILE A 340 -24.69 -50.23 1.36
N PRO A 341 -23.89 -51.32 1.42
CA PRO A 341 -23.16 -51.67 2.61
C PRO A 341 -22.01 -50.68 2.85
N ILE A 342 -21.84 -50.33 4.12
CA ILE A 342 -20.70 -49.53 4.63
C ILE A 342 -19.63 -50.48 5.13
N GLY A 343 -18.39 -50.26 4.76
CA GLY A 343 -17.24 -51.09 5.12
C GLY A 343 -15.98 -50.31 5.43
N ALA A 344 -15.05 -50.93 6.14
CA ALA A 344 -13.70 -50.42 6.32
C ALA A 344 -12.87 -50.72 5.06
N CYS A 345 -11.97 -49.81 4.65
CA CYS A 345 -11.13 -50.04 3.50
C CYS A 345 -9.63 -50.11 3.85
N TYR A 346 -8.91 -50.90 3.04
CA TYR A 346 -7.50 -51.25 3.23
C TYR A 346 -6.73 -51.14 1.90
N ARG A 347 -5.40 -51.00 1.93
CA ARG A 347 -4.57 -51.05 0.74
C ARG A 347 -4.68 -52.44 0.09
N LEU A 348 -4.65 -52.50 -1.24
CA LEU A 348 -4.82 -53.73 -2.06
C LEU A 348 -3.91 -54.92 -1.66
N ASP A 349 -2.71 -54.59 -1.12
CA ASP A 349 -1.78 -55.63 -0.66
C ASP A 349 -1.96 -56.02 0.84
N ASN A 350 -2.85 -55.35 1.57
CA ASN A 350 -3.03 -55.60 3.00
C ASN A 350 -4.22 -56.51 3.29
N THR A 351 -4.20 -57.69 2.65
CA THR A 351 -5.24 -58.71 2.79
C THR A 351 -5.34 -59.30 4.21
N GLU A 352 -4.19 -59.36 4.91
CA GLU A 352 -4.13 -59.91 6.27
C GLU A 352 -4.97 -59.06 7.27
N LEU A 353 -4.83 -57.77 7.24
CA LEU A 353 -5.56 -56.84 8.11
C LEU A 353 -7.07 -56.85 7.80
N GLN A 354 -7.42 -56.88 6.51
CA GLN A 354 -8.82 -57.00 6.05
C GLN A 354 -9.48 -58.30 6.54
N GLN A 355 -8.80 -59.44 6.38
CA GLN A 355 -9.34 -60.75 6.83
C GLN A 355 -9.42 -60.82 8.35
N ASP A 356 -8.51 -60.23 9.08
CA ASP A 356 -8.61 -60.21 10.55
C ASP A 356 -9.79 -59.35 11.03
N PHE A 357 -10.08 -58.19 10.38
CA PHE A 357 -11.27 -57.44 10.69
C PHE A 357 -12.58 -58.21 10.35
N ASN A 358 -12.64 -58.91 9.25
CA ASN A 358 -13.80 -59.74 8.89
C ASN A 358 -14.00 -60.86 9.92
N ARG A 359 -12.95 -61.52 10.38
CA ARG A 359 -13.04 -62.50 11.47
C ARG A 359 -13.56 -61.86 12.76
N PHE A 360 -13.06 -60.67 13.12
CA PHE A 360 -13.58 -59.92 14.26
C PHE A 360 -15.07 -59.60 14.10
N LEU A 361 -15.53 -59.12 12.95
CA LEU A 361 -16.95 -58.86 12.71
C LEU A 361 -17.80 -60.15 12.90
N ALA A 362 -17.31 -61.28 12.42
CA ALA A 362 -18.01 -62.55 12.62
C ALA A 362 -18.02 -62.98 14.10
N GLU A 363 -16.90 -62.79 14.82
CA GLU A 363 -16.80 -63.07 16.29
C GLU A 363 -17.86 -62.25 17.05
N ILE A 364 -17.89 -60.92 16.88
CA ILE A 364 -18.80 -60.03 17.63
C ILE A 364 -20.26 -60.16 17.23
N ARG A 365 -20.54 -60.63 16.02
CA ARG A 365 -21.92 -61.00 15.59
C ARG A 365 -22.39 -62.29 16.26
N SER A 366 -21.53 -63.26 16.40
CA SER A 366 -21.86 -64.55 17.03
C SER A 366 -22.01 -64.47 18.54
N ASP A 367 -21.23 -63.61 19.23
CA ASP A 367 -21.32 -63.42 20.68
C ASP A 367 -22.31 -62.36 21.13
N GLY A 368 -23.01 -61.69 20.19
CA GLY A 368 -24.02 -60.67 20.45
C GLY A 368 -23.46 -59.27 20.75
N THR A 369 -22.11 -59.11 20.85
CA THR A 369 -21.48 -57.82 21.10
C THR A 369 -21.83 -56.75 20.03
N TYR A 370 -21.92 -57.20 18.76
CA TYR A 370 -22.27 -56.29 17.66
C TYR A 370 -23.64 -55.65 17.88
N GLN A 371 -24.66 -56.47 18.21
CA GLN A 371 -26.03 -55.98 18.43
C GLN A 371 -26.09 -55.03 19.63
N GLN A 372 -25.35 -55.32 20.70
CA GLN A 372 -25.28 -54.45 21.89
C GLN A 372 -24.65 -53.05 21.54
N ILE A 373 -23.64 -53.00 20.68
CA ILE A 373 -23.02 -51.74 20.24
C ILE A 373 -24.04 -50.97 19.39
N VAL A 374 -24.64 -51.59 18.40
CA VAL A 374 -25.64 -50.98 17.52
C VAL A 374 -26.81 -50.43 18.31
N ASP A 375 -27.45 -51.26 19.18
CA ASP A 375 -28.59 -50.86 19.99
C ASP A 375 -28.27 -49.70 20.93
N ARG A 376 -27.07 -49.69 21.51
CA ARG A 376 -26.62 -48.61 22.39
C ARG A 376 -26.55 -47.26 21.68
N TRP A 377 -26.03 -47.23 20.48
CA TRP A 377 -25.86 -45.98 19.70
C TRP A 377 -27.17 -45.59 18.98
N SER A 378 -28.00 -46.59 18.54
CA SER A 378 -29.29 -46.32 17.90
C SER A 378 -30.34 -45.73 18.84
N ASN A 379 -30.25 -46.08 20.13
CA ASN A 379 -31.20 -45.63 21.16
C ASN A 379 -30.65 -44.48 22.04
N ALA A 380 -29.55 -43.84 21.63
CA ALA A 380 -28.94 -42.77 22.39
C ALA A 380 -29.77 -41.48 22.31
N ASP A 381 -30.31 -41.02 23.45
CA ASP A 381 -31.02 -39.74 23.53
C ASP A 381 -30.06 -38.55 23.45
N ASP A 382 -28.86 -38.63 24.06
CA ASP A 382 -27.76 -37.67 23.97
C ASP A 382 -26.45 -38.39 23.67
N PRO A 383 -26.08 -38.53 22.41
CA PRO A 383 -24.81 -39.15 22.02
C PRO A 383 -23.56 -38.48 22.63
N SER A 384 -23.63 -37.16 22.92
CA SER A 384 -22.50 -36.41 23.46
C SER A 384 -22.18 -36.76 24.92
N ALA A 385 -23.18 -37.27 25.66
CA ALA A 385 -23.00 -37.76 27.03
C ALA A 385 -22.44 -39.18 27.09
N MET A 386 -22.41 -39.91 25.94
CA MET A 386 -21.93 -41.28 25.88
C MET A 386 -20.39 -41.36 25.75
N THR A 387 -19.82 -42.40 26.33
CA THR A 387 -18.38 -42.69 26.22
C THR A 387 -18.15 -44.05 25.59
N ILE A 388 -17.18 -44.15 24.70
CA ILE A 388 -16.70 -45.44 24.18
C ILE A 388 -15.84 -46.16 25.22
N PRO A 389 -15.73 -47.49 25.16
CA PRO A 389 -14.86 -48.27 26.04
C PRO A 389 -13.43 -47.73 25.97
N GLN A 390 -12.73 -47.79 27.08
CA GLN A 390 -11.35 -47.35 27.17
C GLN A 390 -10.42 -48.28 26.38
N GLN A 391 -9.53 -47.73 25.60
CA GLN A 391 -8.50 -48.48 24.91
C GLN A 391 -7.52 -49.10 25.90
N ARG A 392 -7.29 -50.40 25.82
CA ARG A 392 -6.46 -51.16 26.72
C ARG A 392 -5.21 -51.75 26.07
N GLY A 393 -5.15 -51.75 24.75
CA GLY A 393 -4.08 -52.32 23.97
C GLY A 393 -2.74 -51.58 24.16
N THR A 394 -1.62 -52.29 24.19
CA THR A 394 -0.25 -51.76 24.35
C THR A 394 0.66 -52.19 23.22
N GLY A 395 0.15 -52.97 22.27
CA GLY A 395 0.91 -53.53 21.14
C GLY A 395 1.02 -52.58 19.92
N ARG A 396 0.87 -53.16 18.73
CA ARG A 396 0.95 -52.43 17.45
C ARG A 396 0.06 -51.19 17.42
N ILE A 397 0.57 -50.09 16.88
CA ILE A 397 -0.25 -48.89 16.55
C ILE A 397 -0.91 -49.10 15.18
N LEU A 398 -2.24 -48.98 15.14
CA LEU A 398 -3.04 -48.99 13.93
C LEU A 398 -3.50 -47.55 13.59
N ARG A 399 -3.05 -47.04 12.46
CA ARG A 399 -3.42 -45.70 11.98
C ARG A 399 -4.70 -45.77 11.17
N VAL A 400 -5.74 -45.12 11.64
CA VAL A 400 -7.09 -45.13 11.05
C VAL A 400 -7.45 -43.74 10.50
N ALA A 401 -7.59 -43.65 9.18
CA ALA A 401 -8.16 -42.47 8.54
C ALA A 401 -9.68 -42.43 8.79
N THR A 402 -10.18 -41.29 9.26
CA THR A 402 -11.59 -41.15 9.63
C THR A 402 -12.14 -39.75 9.38
N TYR A 403 -13.48 -39.67 9.17
CA TYR A 403 -14.24 -38.42 8.97
C TYR A 403 -15.32 -38.31 10.05
N PRO A 404 -14.96 -37.77 11.25
CA PRO A 404 -15.85 -37.86 12.42
C PRO A 404 -16.80 -36.65 12.51
N VAL A 405 -17.86 -36.60 11.68
CA VAL A 405 -18.83 -35.49 11.60
C VAL A 405 -20.31 -35.97 11.62
N MET A 406 -20.53 -37.24 11.89
CA MET A 406 -21.88 -37.86 11.89
C MET A 406 -22.24 -38.48 13.24
N PRO A 407 -22.68 -37.69 14.25
CA PRO A 407 -23.18 -38.26 15.50
C PRO A 407 -24.51 -38.98 15.28
N PRO A 408 -24.74 -40.10 15.99
CA PRO A 408 -23.84 -40.79 16.88
C PRO A 408 -22.97 -41.86 16.20
N PHE A 409 -22.92 -41.89 14.88
CA PHE A 409 -22.23 -42.91 14.11
C PHE A 409 -20.70 -42.76 14.16
N ASN A 410 -20.20 -41.56 13.87
CA ASN A 410 -18.80 -41.20 13.98
C ASN A 410 -18.67 -39.68 14.16
N PHE A 411 -18.21 -39.21 15.31
CA PHE A 411 -18.13 -37.78 15.64
C PHE A 411 -17.02 -37.49 16.65
N ILE A 412 -16.70 -36.21 16.88
CA ILE A 412 -15.74 -35.83 17.93
C ILE A 412 -16.50 -35.57 19.23
N ASN A 413 -16.09 -36.28 20.27
CA ASN A 413 -16.52 -36.02 21.63
C ASN A 413 -15.32 -35.85 22.56
N THR A 414 -15.28 -34.73 23.31
CA THR A 414 -14.15 -34.37 24.21
C THR A 414 -12.78 -34.43 23.52
N GLY A 415 -12.73 -34.06 22.22
CA GLY A 415 -11.50 -34.04 21.42
C GLY A 415 -11.03 -35.38 20.86
N LYS A 416 -11.88 -36.46 20.97
CA LYS A 416 -11.57 -37.80 20.45
C LYS A 416 -12.72 -38.30 19.57
N PRO A 417 -12.43 -39.09 18.51
CA PRO A 417 -13.43 -39.77 17.75
C PRO A 417 -14.29 -40.71 18.67
N SER A 418 -15.58 -40.60 18.57
CA SER A 418 -16.58 -41.32 19.36
C SER A 418 -17.73 -41.71 18.46
N GLY A 419 -18.55 -42.68 18.87
CA GLY A 419 -19.64 -43.19 18.08
C GLY A 419 -19.54 -44.70 17.82
N LEU A 420 -20.48 -45.21 16.99
CA LEU A 420 -20.54 -46.62 16.63
C LEU A 420 -19.24 -47.14 16.00
N GLU A 421 -18.70 -46.45 14.99
CA GLU A 421 -17.49 -46.89 14.32
C GLU A 421 -16.25 -46.85 15.23
N PRO A 422 -15.97 -45.75 15.98
CA PRO A 422 -14.88 -45.74 16.96
C PRO A 422 -15.00 -46.79 18.06
N GLU A 423 -16.21 -47.13 18.45
CA GLU A 423 -16.43 -48.20 19.41
C GLU A 423 -16.14 -49.58 18.83
N LEU A 424 -16.60 -49.90 17.61
CA LEU A 424 -16.21 -51.12 16.90
C LEU A 424 -14.69 -51.25 16.77
N LEU A 425 -14.01 -50.18 16.39
CA LEU A 425 -12.55 -50.14 16.28
C LEU A 425 -11.87 -50.37 17.64
N THR A 426 -12.39 -49.74 18.71
CA THR A 426 -11.88 -49.90 20.05
C THR A 426 -12.02 -51.32 20.55
N GLU A 427 -13.16 -51.97 20.33
CA GLU A 427 -13.39 -53.37 20.67
C GLU A 427 -12.44 -54.31 19.91
N TRP A 428 -12.27 -54.06 18.58
CA TRP A 428 -11.30 -54.82 17.78
C TRP A 428 -9.90 -54.69 18.30
N ALA A 429 -9.46 -53.43 18.50
CA ALA A 429 -8.11 -53.14 18.99
C ALA A 429 -7.85 -53.78 20.39
N ASN A 430 -8.82 -53.75 21.30
CA ASN A 430 -8.74 -54.35 22.62
C ASN A 430 -8.62 -55.90 22.53
N ARG A 431 -9.41 -56.59 21.66
CA ARG A 431 -9.31 -58.03 21.44
C ARG A 431 -7.99 -58.46 20.80
N ARG A 432 -7.30 -57.56 20.04
CA ARG A 432 -5.98 -57.83 19.39
C ARG A 432 -4.81 -57.23 20.14
N ASN A 433 -5.03 -56.57 21.27
CA ASN A 433 -4.01 -55.85 22.05
C ASN A 433 -3.30 -54.74 21.22
N TRP A 434 -4.01 -54.03 20.36
CA TRP A 434 -3.47 -52.94 19.53
C TRP A 434 -3.81 -51.55 20.10
N GLN A 435 -3.09 -50.51 19.63
CA GLN A 435 -3.37 -49.12 19.89
C GLN A 435 -3.97 -48.48 18.65
N LEU A 436 -4.93 -47.56 18.80
CA LEU A 436 -5.51 -46.77 17.68
C LEU A 436 -4.91 -45.36 17.65
N GLU A 437 -4.48 -44.95 16.48
CA GLU A 437 -4.13 -43.58 16.15
C GLU A 437 -5.10 -43.09 15.07
N TYR A 438 -5.94 -42.13 15.40
CA TYR A 438 -6.89 -41.57 14.46
C TYR A 438 -6.30 -40.42 13.64
N LEU A 439 -6.38 -40.51 12.32
CA LEU A 439 -6.03 -39.47 11.37
C LEU A 439 -7.31 -38.82 10.85
N ILE A 440 -7.68 -37.68 11.44
CA ILE A 440 -8.90 -36.95 11.08
C ILE A 440 -8.65 -36.21 9.77
N MET A 441 -9.56 -36.41 8.79
CA MET A 441 -9.43 -35.80 7.46
C MET A 441 -10.79 -35.71 6.76
N ASP A 442 -10.85 -34.93 5.66
CA ASP A 442 -12.06 -34.84 4.84
C ASP A 442 -12.41 -36.18 4.23
N PHE A 443 -13.74 -36.39 3.95
CA PHE A 443 -14.26 -37.63 3.42
C PHE A 443 -13.49 -38.12 2.18
N ALA A 444 -13.28 -37.25 1.20
CA ALA A 444 -12.57 -37.57 -0.04
C ALA A 444 -11.08 -37.92 0.14
N ALA A 445 -10.48 -37.63 1.28
CA ALA A 445 -9.07 -37.90 1.55
C ALA A 445 -8.80 -39.28 2.18
N GLN A 446 -9.82 -39.99 2.68
CA GLN A 446 -9.67 -41.24 3.40
C GLN A 446 -9.06 -42.35 2.55
N ILE A 447 -9.62 -42.63 1.36
CA ILE A 447 -9.12 -43.66 0.45
C ILE A 447 -7.70 -43.35 -0.04
N PRO A 448 -7.38 -42.12 -0.49
CA PRO A 448 -6.00 -41.72 -0.79
C PRO A 448 -4.98 -41.91 0.36
N ALA A 449 -5.41 -41.70 1.60
CA ALA A 449 -4.54 -41.90 2.77
C ALA A 449 -4.17 -43.40 2.96
N VAL A 450 -5.09 -44.30 2.67
CA VAL A 450 -4.86 -45.75 2.71
C VAL A 450 -3.97 -46.19 1.56
N GLN A 451 -4.26 -45.76 0.34
CA GLN A 451 -3.45 -46.06 -0.86
C GLN A 451 -1.99 -45.67 -0.73
N THR A 452 -1.74 -44.50 -0.13
CA THR A 452 -0.37 -43.96 0.06
C THR A 452 0.35 -44.55 1.29
N GLY A 453 -0.32 -45.37 2.09
CA GLY A 453 0.23 -45.93 3.31
C GLY A 453 0.36 -44.92 4.46
N LYS A 454 -0.25 -43.73 4.34
CA LYS A 454 -0.35 -42.76 5.43
C LYS A 454 -1.22 -43.30 6.56
N ALA A 455 -2.30 -43.99 6.21
CA ALA A 455 -3.12 -44.75 7.11
C ALA A 455 -3.05 -46.27 6.79
N ASP A 456 -3.20 -47.10 7.80
CA ASP A 456 -3.21 -48.59 7.64
C ASP A 456 -4.60 -49.04 7.16
N MET A 457 -5.65 -48.30 7.53
CA MET A 457 -7.03 -48.50 7.11
C MET A 457 -7.82 -47.19 7.15
N ALA A 458 -9.00 -47.17 6.54
CA ALA A 458 -9.95 -46.07 6.76
C ALA A 458 -11.33 -46.63 7.16
N MET A 459 -11.96 -45.88 8.08
CA MET A 459 -13.31 -46.17 8.56
C MET A 459 -13.97 -44.84 8.93
N GLY A 460 -14.98 -44.44 8.15
CA GLY A 460 -15.64 -43.14 8.26
C GLY A 460 -16.83 -43.11 7.30
N ALA A 461 -17.82 -44.02 7.48
CA ALA A 461 -19.01 -44.17 6.66
C ALA A 461 -18.72 -44.42 5.17
N ILE A 462 -17.73 -45.23 4.84
CA ILE A 462 -17.32 -45.47 3.46
C ILE A 462 -18.18 -46.54 2.83
N SER A 463 -19.02 -46.18 1.86
CA SER A 463 -19.87 -47.08 1.12
C SER A 463 -19.05 -47.99 0.20
N ILE A 464 -19.34 -49.29 0.19
CA ILE A 464 -18.71 -50.30 -0.67
C ILE A 464 -19.32 -50.19 -2.08
N THR A 465 -18.52 -49.81 -3.06
CA THR A 465 -18.90 -49.74 -4.48
C THR A 465 -17.91 -50.50 -5.35
N GLU A 466 -18.36 -51.00 -6.52
CA GLU A 466 -17.49 -51.70 -7.47
C GLU A 466 -16.29 -50.85 -7.92
N GLU A 467 -16.50 -49.53 -8.09
CA GLU A 467 -15.43 -48.63 -8.47
C GLU A 467 -14.36 -48.51 -7.39
N ARG A 468 -14.76 -48.38 -6.13
CA ARG A 468 -13.83 -48.26 -5.01
C ARG A 468 -13.13 -49.58 -4.73
N GLN A 469 -13.80 -50.74 -4.93
CA GLN A 469 -13.22 -52.09 -4.81
C GLN A 469 -12.08 -52.36 -5.80
N LYS A 470 -12.09 -51.71 -6.96
CA LYS A 470 -10.95 -51.75 -7.91
C LYS A 470 -9.67 -51.09 -7.39
N GLN A 471 -9.82 -50.24 -6.35
CA GLN A 471 -8.72 -49.39 -5.90
C GLN A 471 -8.26 -49.69 -4.48
N VAL A 472 -9.10 -50.21 -3.64
CA VAL A 472 -8.84 -50.60 -2.23
C VAL A 472 -9.59 -51.87 -1.90
N LEU A 473 -9.08 -52.63 -0.91
CA LEU A 473 -9.84 -53.77 -0.36
C LEU A 473 -10.89 -53.23 0.63
N PHE A 474 -12.02 -53.86 0.69
CA PHE A 474 -13.07 -53.59 1.69
C PHE A 474 -13.25 -54.77 2.62
N SER A 475 -13.66 -54.48 3.88
CA SER A 475 -14.20 -55.47 4.78
C SER A 475 -15.58 -55.95 4.30
N ASP A 476 -16.13 -56.98 4.94
CA ASP A 476 -17.57 -57.26 4.90
C ASP A 476 -18.31 -56.03 5.41
N GLY A 477 -19.48 -55.74 4.83
CA GLY A 477 -20.35 -54.68 5.30
C GLY A 477 -20.74 -54.83 6.76
N TYR A 478 -20.55 -53.80 7.57
CA TYR A 478 -20.96 -53.88 8.97
C TYR A 478 -22.29 -53.17 9.23
N ILE A 479 -22.75 -52.28 8.34
CA ILE A 479 -24.08 -51.63 8.38
C ILE A 479 -24.51 -51.29 6.96
N ASP A 480 -25.81 -51.27 6.70
CA ASP A 480 -26.37 -50.86 5.41
C ASP A 480 -26.92 -49.43 5.47
N SER A 481 -26.67 -48.67 4.40
CA SER A 481 -27.18 -47.32 4.23
C SER A 481 -28.01 -47.18 2.99
N HIS A 482 -28.96 -46.24 2.99
CA HIS A 482 -29.76 -45.89 1.80
C HIS A 482 -29.54 -44.43 1.47
N ILE A 483 -29.50 -44.10 0.18
CA ILE A 483 -29.55 -42.72 -0.26
C ILE A 483 -30.93 -42.15 -0.02
N VAL A 484 -30.98 -40.96 0.55
CA VAL A 484 -32.22 -40.21 0.80
C VAL A 484 -32.08 -38.80 0.24
N ILE A 485 -33.19 -38.21 -0.16
CA ILE A 485 -33.24 -36.81 -0.56
C ILE A 485 -33.85 -36.02 0.60
N LEU A 486 -33.17 -35.02 1.08
CA LEU A 486 -33.59 -34.13 2.17
C LEU A 486 -34.20 -32.87 1.60
N THR A 487 -35.31 -32.42 2.17
CA THR A 487 -35.96 -31.13 1.89
C THR A 487 -36.23 -30.39 3.18
N ARG A 488 -36.49 -29.09 3.11
CA ARG A 488 -36.98 -28.37 4.30
C ARG A 488 -38.32 -28.91 4.76
N LYS A 489 -38.57 -28.86 6.06
CA LYS A 489 -39.82 -29.34 6.67
C LYS A 489 -41.04 -28.73 6.00
N GLY A 490 -42.00 -29.60 5.54
CA GLY A 490 -43.22 -29.20 4.85
C GLY A 490 -43.08 -28.82 3.37
N GLU A 491 -41.85 -28.87 2.80
CA GLU A 491 -41.65 -28.66 1.37
C GLU A 491 -41.60 -29.96 0.58
N SER A 492 -42.44 -30.08 -0.45
CA SER A 492 -42.46 -31.25 -1.32
C SER A 492 -41.67 -31.00 -2.61
N LEU A 493 -41.02 -32.05 -3.14
CA LEU A 493 -40.28 -32.02 -4.42
C LEU A 493 -41.23 -32.08 -5.65
N THR A 494 -42.47 -31.55 -5.56
CA THR A 494 -43.33 -31.51 -6.73
C THR A 494 -42.67 -30.74 -7.89
N PRO A 495 -42.81 -31.21 -9.16
CA PRO A 495 -42.33 -30.47 -10.31
C PRO A 495 -43.03 -29.10 -10.38
N ALA A 496 -42.34 -28.03 -10.01
CA ALA A 496 -42.82 -26.70 -10.29
C ALA A 496 -42.63 -26.44 -11.80
N PRO A 497 -43.56 -25.69 -12.46
CA PRO A 497 -43.31 -25.24 -13.82
C PRO A 497 -42.01 -24.45 -13.87
N SER A 498 -41.18 -24.79 -14.85
CA SER A 498 -39.85 -24.19 -15.03
C SER A 498 -39.87 -22.66 -14.85
N PRO A 499 -39.08 -22.09 -13.97
CA PRO A 499 -38.93 -20.63 -13.97
C PRO A 499 -38.28 -20.25 -15.30
N ARG A 500 -38.97 -19.43 -16.08
CA ARG A 500 -38.42 -18.75 -17.25
C ARG A 500 -37.18 -18.01 -16.79
N GLY A 501 -36.10 -18.19 -17.56
CA GLY A 501 -34.79 -17.65 -17.27
C GLY A 501 -34.78 -16.17 -16.91
N GLU A 502 -34.48 -15.88 -15.66
CA GLU A 502 -34.05 -14.56 -15.17
C GLU A 502 -32.56 -14.54 -14.88
N GLY A 503 -31.77 -15.09 -15.83
CA GLY A 503 -30.29 -15.03 -15.74
C GLY A 503 -29.69 -13.68 -16.10
N SER A 504 -30.48 -12.69 -16.52
CA SER A 504 -29.94 -11.39 -16.99
C SER A 504 -30.04 -10.25 -15.97
N GLY A 505 -30.77 -10.40 -14.88
CA GLY A 505 -30.97 -9.34 -13.88
C GLY A 505 -29.70 -9.01 -13.08
N TYR A 506 -28.88 -9.99 -12.78
CA TYR A 506 -27.72 -9.81 -11.87
C TYR A 506 -26.56 -9.06 -12.49
N LEU A 507 -26.34 -9.19 -13.81
CA LEU A 507 -25.35 -8.41 -14.52
C LEU A 507 -25.65 -6.90 -14.43
N TRP A 508 -26.93 -6.54 -14.44
CA TRP A 508 -27.38 -5.16 -14.28
C TRP A 508 -27.15 -4.61 -12.87
N TRP A 509 -27.20 -5.44 -11.80
CA TRP A 509 -26.86 -5.01 -10.44
C TRP A 509 -25.36 -4.80 -10.24
N VAL A 510 -24.52 -5.65 -10.83
CA VAL A 510 -23.06 -5.43 -10.86
C VAL A 510 -22.73 -4.18 -11.67
N VAL A 511 -23.37 -4.00 -12.82
CA VAL A 511 -23.25 -2.79 -13.65
C VAL A 511 -23.81 -1.57 -12.91
N ALA A 512 -24.94 -1.69 -12.21
CA ALA A 512 -25.51 -0.61 -11.41
C ALA A 512 -24.61 -0.24 -10.22
N LEU A 513 -23.99 -1.20 -9.56
CA LEU A 513 -23.01 -0.97 -8.51
C LEU A 513 -21.75 -0.27 -9.06
N LEU A 514 -21.29 -0.68 -10.24
CA LEU A 514 -20.20 -0.03 -10.99
C LEU A 514 -20.57 1.39 -11.41
N ILE A 515 -21.82 1.61 -11.86
CA ILE A 515 -22.34 2.93 -12.23
C ILE A 515 -22.51 3.81 -10.99
N ILE A 516 -22.94 3.25 -9.86
CA ILE A 516 -23.07 3.99 -8.58
C ILE A 516 -21.68 4.38 -8.06
N ILE A 517 -20.71 3.48 -8.08
CA ILE A 517 -19.32 3.75 -7.67
C ILE A 517 -18.69 4.75 -8.65
N GLY A 518 -18.86 4.55 -9.95
CA GLY A 518 -18.43 5.47 -11.00
C GLY A 518 -19.17 6.81 -10.95
N GLY A 519 -20.47 6.79 -10.68
CA GLY A 519 -21.32 7.98 -10.54
C GLY A 519 -20.99 8.80 -9.28
N VAL A 520 -20.72 8.15 -8.16
CA VAL A 520 -20.23 8.81 -6.93
C VAL A 520 -18.85 9.41 -7.16
N ALA A 521 -17.95 8.71 -7.85
CA ALA A 521 -16.64 9.25 -8.25
C ALA A 521 -16.80 10.44 -9.22
N LEU A 522 -17.71 10.37 -10.20
CA LEU A 522 -18.02 11.44 -11.14
C LEU A 522 -18.76 12.62 -10.48
N LEU A 523 -19.66 12.37 -9.53
CA LEU A 523 -20.33 13.42 -8.74
C LEU A 523 -19.33 14.15 -7.83
N PHE A 524 -18.35 13.44 -7.24
CA PHE A 524 -17.25 14.08 -6.52
C PHE A 524 -16.31 14.87 -7.43
N LEU A 525 -16.10 14.43 -8.64
CA LEU A 525 -15.36 15.17 -9.68
C LEU A 525 -16.17 16.35 -10.23
N ARG A 526 -17.50 16.23 -10.38
CA ARG A 526 -18.39 17.30 -10.85
C ARG A 526 -18.72 18.37 -9.79
N ARG A 527 -18.78 18.05 -8.50
CA ARG A 527 -19.19 19.01 -7.45
C ARG A 527 -18.18 20.15 -7.20
N LYS A 528 -17.10 20.25 -8.00
CA LYS A 528 -16.22 21.42 -8.11
C LYS A 528 -16.15 22.03 -9.54
N ARG A 529 -17.08 21.69 -10.43
CA ARG A 529 -17.27 22.41 -11.68
C ARG A 529 -18.33 23.49 -11.53
N GLY A 530 -18.11 24.36 -10.58
CA GLY A 530 -18.89 25.61 -10.47
C GLY A 530 -17.93 26.79 -10.58
N THR A 531 -17.36 26.97 -11.75
CA THR A 531 -16.96 28.22 -12.38
C THR A 531 -16.35 27.87 -13.74
N THR A 532 -17.18 27.90 -14.73
CA THR A 532 -16.80 28.04 -16.14
C THR A 532 -16.08 29.38 -16.27
N LEU A 533 -14.76 29.37 -16.28
CA LEU A 533 -14.01 30.47 -16.83
C LEU A 533 -13.91 30.22 -18.33
N LEU A 534 -14.68 31.02 -19.07
CA LEU A 534 -14.53 31.22 -20.49
C LEU A 534 -13.05 31.33 -20.86
N SER A 535 -12.63 30.56 -21.84
CA SER A 535 -11.42 30.76 -22.60
C SER A 535 -11.59 32.08 -23.40
N THR A 536 -11.21 33.18 -22.79
CA THR A 536 -10.89 34.39 -23.57
C THR A 536 -9.40 34.29 -23.95
N PRO A 537 -9.05 34.58 -25.24
CA PRO A 537 -7.66 34.72 -25.59
C PRO A 537 -7.03 35.85 -24.78
N LEU A 538 -5.80 35.64 -24.34
CA LEU A 538 -4.97 36.66 -23.69
C LEU A 538 -4.92 37.89 -24.63
N SER A 539 -5.80 38.90 -24.38
CA SER A 539 -5.53 40.24 -24.82
C SER A 539 -4.40 40.80 -23.96
N PRO A 540 -3.50 41.61 -24.52
CA PRO A 540 -2.53 42.30 -23.69
C PRO A 540 -3.28 43.14 -22.67
N TRP A 541 -2.96 42.90 -21.38
CA TRP A 541 -3.55 43.64 -20.25
C TRP A 541 -3.29 45.14 -20.43
N ARG A 542 -4.31 45.86 -20.81
CA ARG A 542 -4.39 47.31 -20.60
C ARG A 542 -5.30 47.52 -19.41
N GLY A 543 -4.68 47.94 -18.29
CA GLY A 543 -5.41 48.37 -17.11
C GLY A 543 -6.42 49.50 -17.45
N ALA A 544 -7.60 49.38 -16.87
CA ALA A 544 -8.50 50.49 -16.76
C ALA A 544 -7.96 51.53 -15.77
N GLY A 545 -7.62 52.69 -16.25
CA GLY A 545 -7.55 53.98 -15.59
C GLY A 545 -6.99 54.03 -14.17
N GLY A 546 -5.66 54.10 -14.00
CA GLY A 546 -4.93 54.59 -12.87
C GLY A 546 -3.59 55.03 -13.38
N GLU A 547 -3.15 56.25 -13.08
CA GLU A 547 -1.89 56.85 -13.49
C GLU A 547 -0.73 55.87 -13.25
N ALA A 548 0.04 55.59 -14.31
CA ALA A 548 1.24 54.78 -14.24
C ALA A 548 2.23 55.48 -13.28
N VAL A 549 2.33 55.00 -12.05
CA VAL A 549 3.45 55.32 -11.20
C VAL A 549 4.63 54.55 -11.80
N GLU A 550 5.56 55.23 -12.45
CA GLU A 550 6.87 54.67 -12.82
C GLU A 550 7.50 54.10 -11.55
N GLY A 551 7.69 52.80 -11.44
CA GLY A 551 8.25 52.25 -10.25
C GLY A 551 8.51 50.77 -10.18
N ALA A 552 8.14 50.14 -9.13
CA ALA A 552 8.53 48.79 -8.76
C ALA A 552 7.66 47.72 -9.43
N GLU A 553 8.30 46.67 -9.99
CA GLU A 553 7.66 45.48 -10.55
C GLU A 553 7.06 44.58 -9.41
N LEU A 554 7.75 44.60 -8.23
CA LEU A 554 7.37 43.83 -7.04
C LEU A 554 7.55 44.71 -5.78
N ARG A 555 6.52 44.85 -4.99
CA ARG A 555 6.56 45.61 -3.72
C ARG A 555 6.08 44.75 -2.54
N LEU A 556 6.86 44.80 -1.48
CA LEU A 556 6.58 44.14 -0.21
C LEU A 556 6.22 45.19 0.85
N LEU A 557 5.07 45.02 1.50
CA LEU A 557 4.56 45.94 2.50
C LEU A 557 4.22 45.17 3.77
N HIS A 558 5.00 45.40 4.83
CA HIS A 558 4.81 44.80 6.15
C HIS A 558 4.62 43.28 6.13
N LEU A 559 5.37 42.58 5.23
CA LEU A 559 5.21 41.15 5.02
C LEU A 559 5.64 40.36 6.26
N GLN A 560 4.75 39.47 6.71
CA GLN A 560 4.92 38.65 7.92
C GLN A 560 4.71 37.19 7.63
N LYS A 561 5.48 36.32 8.32
CA LYS A 561 5.28 34.87 8.29
C LYS A 561 5.60 34.23 9.63
N SER A 562 4.60 33.57 10.22
CA SER A 562 4.75 32.83 11.47
C SER A 562 4.40 31.35 11.25
N TYR A 563 5.02 30.45 12.02
CA TYR A 563 4.74 29.02 12.11
C TYR A 563 4.41 28.68 13.58
N GLY A 564 3.12 28.65 13.89
CA GLY A 564 2.67 28.52 15.28
C GLY A 564 3.10 29.73 16.12
N SER A 565 3.95 29.53 17.12
CA SER A 565 4.51 30.58 17.98
C SER A 565 5.83 31.17 17.49
N LEU A 566 6.38 30.67 16.37
CA LEU A 566 7.66 31.13 15.84
C LEU A 566 7.45 32.15 14.71
N ASP A 567 7.85 33.39 14.93
CA ASP A 567 7.85 34.46 13.92
C ASP A 567 9.15 34.42 13.12
N VAL A 568 9.05 34.07 11.83
CA VAL A 568 10.20 33.92 10.91
C VAL A 568 10.42 35.18 10.07
N LEU A 569 9.35 35.79 9.56
CA LEU A 569 9.37 37.11 8.95
C LEU A 569 8.47 38.01 9.81
N ARG A 570 9.04 39.08 10.30
CA ARG A 570 8.37 39.97 11.26
C ARG A 570 7.79 41.23 10.61
N ASP A 571 8.61 41.91 9.79
CA ASP A 571 8.20 43.10 9.05
C ASP A 571 9.16 43.32 7.88
N ILE A 572 8.81 42.76 6.71
CA ILE A 572 9.63 42.92 5.51
C ILE A 572 9.02 43.98 4.60
N ASN A 573 9.77 44.99 4.30
CA ASN A 573 9.44 46.07 3.38
C ASN A 573 10.52 46.21 2.31
N ALA A 574 10.16 46.20 1.03
CA ALA A 574 11.08 46.32 -0.07
C ALA A 574 10.37 46.66 -1.40
N ASP A 575 10.97 47.49 -2.23
CA ASP A 575 10.59 47.71 -3.62
C ASP A 575 11.64 47.10 -4.53
N ILE A 576 11.25 46.31 -5.53
CA ILE A 576 12.14 45.62 -6.46
C ILE A 576 11.77 46.05 -7.86
N HIS A 577 12.78 46.53 -8.60
CA HIS A 577 12.63 47.08 -9.92
C HIS A 577 13.07 46.10 -11.01
N ARG A 578 12.58 46.29 -12.20
CA ARG A 578 12.91 45.45 -13.36
C ARG A 578 14.40 45.54 -13.69
N GLY A 579 15.02 44.39 -13.95
CA GLY A 579 16.46 44.29 -14.23
C GLY A 579 17.37 44.30 -12.98
N GLU A 580 16.82 44.47 -11.76
CA GLU A 580 17.62 44.36 -10.54
C GLU A 580 18.06 42.92 -10.27
N VAL A 581 19.29 42.78 -9.85
CA VAL A 581 19.84 41.53 -9.32
C VAL A 581 20.07 41.70 -7.82
N ILE A 582 19.19 41.13 -7.02
CA ILE A 582 19.22 41.29 -5.56
C ILE A 582 19.75 40.02 -4.92
N SER A 583 20.90 40.12 -4.23
CA SER A 583 21.35 39.02 -3.37
C SER A 583 20.84 39.18 -1.95
N ILE A 584 20.25 38.13 -1.43
CA ILE A 584 19.75 38.05 -0.05
C ILE A 584 20.75 37.26 0.78
N ILE A 585 21.44 37.94 1.71
CA ILE A 585 22.48 37.36 2.56
C ILE A 585 22.09 37.48 4.04
N GLY A 586 22.75 36.74 4.92
CA GLY A 586 22.52 36.76 6.37
C GLY A 586 22.71 35.40 7.01
N PRO A 587 22.67 35.30 8.35
CA PRO A 587 22.84 34.07 9.10
C PRO A 587 21.77 32.99 8.73
N SER A 588 22.08 31.72 8.99
CA SER A 588 21.09 30.65 8.80
C SER A 588 19.89 30.82 9.75
N GLY A 589 18.69 30.51 9.30
CA GLY A 589 17.46 30.61 10.10
C GLY A 589 16.81 32.00 10.12
N THR A 590 17.33 33.02 9.43
CA THR A 590 16.79 34.40 9.42
C THR A 590 15.62 34.61 8.45
N GLY A 591 15.10 33.53 7.82
CA GLY A 591 13.92 33.62 6.97
C GLY A 591 14.16 33.87 5.48
N LYS A 592 15.42 33.82 4.98
CA LYS A 592 15.78 34.10 3.57
C LYS A 592 14.99 33.25 2.57
N SER A 593 15.04 31.93 2.69
CA SER A 593 14.30 30.99 1.83
C SER A 593 12.77 31.10 2.04
N THR A 594 12.32 31.42 3.26
CA THR A 594 10.91 31.66 3.56
C THR A 594 10.41 32.90 2.81
N LEU A 595 11.21 33.96 2.73
CA LEU A 595 10.88 35.14 1.96
C LEU A 595 10.66 34.80 0.48
N LEU A 596 11.60 34.09 -0.18
CA LEU A 596 11.42 33.67 -1.57
C LEU A 596 10.18 32.78 -1.78
N ARG A 597 9.92 31.86 -0.83
CA ARG A 597 8.75 30.97 -0.88
C ARG A 597 7.43 31.73 -0.68
N CYS A 598 7.44 32.85 0.08
CA CYS A 598 6.29 33.75 0.21
C CYS A 598 6.03 34.53 -1.08
N LEU A 599 7.08 35.00 -1.78
CA LEU A 599 6.93 35.74 -3.04
C LEU A 599 6.22 34.90 -4.12
N ASN A 600 6.56 33.62 -4.20
CA ASN A 600 5.92 32.66 -5.13
C ASN A 600 4.66 31.99 -4.53
N LEU A 601 4.20 32.41 -3.34
CA LEU A 601 3.07 31.82 -2.63
C LEU A 601 3.15 30.28 -2.46
N LEU A 602 4.37 29.70 -2.46
CA LEU A 602 4.60 28.33 -2.00
C LEU A 602 4.38 28.23 -0.50
N GLU A 603 4.70 29.31 0.23
CA GLU A 603 4.33 29.56 1.60
C GLU A 603 3.37 30.74 1.66
N GLN A 604 2.25 30.58 2.35
CA GLN A 604 1.27 31.65 2.53
C GLN A 604 1.74 32.59 3.63
N PRO A 605 1.91 33.91 3.36
CA PRO A 605 2.17 34.90 4.42
C PRO A 605 1.07 34.90 5.49
N THR A 606 1.43 35.32 6.70
CA THR A 606 0.47 35.48 7.82
C THR A 606 -0.04 36.89 7.95
N GLY A 607 0.67 37.88 7.37
CA GLY A 607 0.29 39.28 7.39
C GLY A 607 1.04 40.09 6.32
N GLY A 608 0.63 41.34 6.12
CA GLY A 608 1.18 42.23 5.12
C GLY A 608 0.59 42.07 3.73
N SER A 609 1.26 42.63 2.73
CA SER A 609 0.83 42.67 1.33
C SER A 609 2.02 42.44 0.39
N ILE A 610 1.77 41.75 -0.75
CA ILE A 610 2.73 41.57 -1.84
C ILE A 610 2.06 42.09 -3.10
N VAL A 611 2.58 43.17 -3.66
CA VAL A 611 2.06 43.80 -4.87
C VAL A 611 2.96 43.46 -6.06
N VAL A 612 2.39 42.86 -7.10
CA VAL A 612 3.09 42.51 -8.35
C VAL A 612 2.35 43.19 -9.51
N ASP A 613 3.05 43.94 -10.34
CA ASP A 613 2.49 44.71 -11.45
C ASP A 613 1.29 45.63 -10.99
N GLY A 614 1.34 46.13 -9.76
CA GLY A 614 0.29 46.99 -9.18
C GLY A 614 -0.89 46.23 -8.54
N GLU A 615 -0.91 44.90 -8.53
CA GLU A 615 -1.97 44.08 -7.92
C GLU A 615 -1.48 43.36 -6.66
N ASP A 616 -2.28 43.41 -5.58
CA ASP A 616 -1.99 42.61 -4.37
C ASP A 616 -2.34 41.15 -4.62
N ILE A 617 -1.31 40.28 -4.60
CA ILE A 617 -1.44 38.86 -4.86
C ILE A 617 -2.01 38.05 -3.67
N LEU A 618 -2.16 38.67 -2.51
CA LEU A 618 -2.72 38.03 -1.31
C LEU A 618 -4.25 38.09 -1.25
N VAL A 619 -4.89 38.81 -2.17
CA VAL A 619 -6.35 38.91 -2.26
C VAL A 619 -6.97 37.54 -2.54
N LYS A 620 -8.06 37.25 -1.82
CA LYS A 620 -8.76 35.98 -1.97
C LYS A 620 -9.26 35.76 -3.39
N GLY A 621 -8.81 34.65 -4.02
CA GLY A 621 -9.19 34.29 -5.40
C GLY A 621 -8.16 34.69 -6.46
N TYR A 622 -7.05 35.30 -6.08
CA TYR A 622 -5.96 35.60 -7.02
C TYR A 622 -5.46 34.34 -7.75
N PRO A 623 -5.22 34.39 -9.07
CA PRO A 623 -4.82 33.22 -9.86
C PRO A 623 -3.34 32.87 -9.67
N VAL A 624 -3.00 32.30 -8.53
CA VAL A 624 -1.60 31.96 -8.12
C VAL A 624 -0.85 31.13 -9.17
N ASN A 625 -1.54 30.29 -9.93
CA ASN A 625 -0.94 29.50 -11.00
C ASN A 625 -0.42 30.37 -12.17
N LEU A 626 -1.02 31.52 -12.44
CA LEU A 626 -0.54 32.48 -13.45
C LEU A 626 0.66 33.27 -12.91
N LEU A 627 0.61 33.70 -11.63
CA LEU A 627 1.76 34.33 -10.98
C LEU A 627 3.02 33.45 -11.12
N ARG A 628 2.91 32.16 -10.79
CA ARG A 628 4.02 31.20 -10.84
C ARG A 628 4.58 30.95 -12.23
N GLN A 629 3.80 31.21 -13.30
CA GLN A 629 4.30 31.15 -14.68
C GLN A 629 5.16 32.36 -15.03
N LYS A 630 4.89 33.53 -14.41
CA LYS A 630 5.68 34.75 -14.55
C LYS A 630 6.91 34.78 -13.64
N MET A 631 6.89 34.03 -12.52
CA MET A 631 7.91 34.05 -11.49
C MET A 631 8.57 32.67 -11.40
N GLY A 632 9.69 32.49 -12.10
CA GLY A 632 10.45 31.23 -12.08
C GLY A 632 11.10 30.98 -10.73
N MET A 633 11.21 29.72 -10.28
CA MET A 633 11.89 29.35 -9.06
C MET A 633 12.87 28.21 -9.28
N VAL A 634 14.09 28.38 -8.80
CA VAL A 634 15.17 27.41 -8.81
C VAL A 634 15.47 27.02 -7.36
N PHE A 635 15.29 25.77 -7.03
CA PHE A 635 15.41 25.22 -5.67
C PHE A 635 16.83 24.74 -5.36
N GLN A 636 17.17 24.70 -4.09
CA GLN A 636 18.40 24.12 -3.57
C GLN A 636 18.56 22.63 -3.95
N SER A 637 17.47 21.86 -3.91
CA SER A 637 17.44 20.42 -4.18
C SER A 637 17.11 20.05 -5.63
N PHE A 638 17.28 21.00 -6.59
CA PHE A 638 17.02 20.84 -8.03
C PHE A 638 15.56 20.53 -8.39
N ASN A 639 14.91 19.62 -7.70
CA ASN A 639 13.51 19.20 -7.85
C ASN A 639 13.15 18.83 -9.31
N LEU A 640 14.07 18.15 -10.02
CA LEU A 640 13.81 17.65 -11.37
C LEU A 640 12.82 16.50 -11.35
N PHE A 641 12.01 16.35 -12.40
CA PHE A 641 11.08 15.24 -12.56
C PHE A 641 11.85 13.99 -12.97
N GLU A 642 12.08 13.08 -12.02
CA GLU A 642 12.91 11.88 -12.17
C GLU A 642 12.44 10.91 -13.28
N HIS A 643 11.14 10.92 -13.61
CA HIS A 643 10.53 10.08 -14.63
C HIS A 643 10.58 10.67 -16.04
N LYS A 644 11.21 11.84 -16.21
CA LYS A 644 11.33 12.58 -17.46
C LYS A 644 12.79 12.77 -17.83
N THR A 645 13.11 12.77 -19.13
CA THR A 645 14.45 13.10 -19.61
C THR A 645 14.80 14.57 -19.32
N VAL A 646 16.04 14.95 -19.51
CA VAL A 646 16.49 16.34 -19.36
C VAL A 646 15.70 17.30 -20.24
N LEU A 647 15.54 17.00 -21.52
CA LEU A 647 14.76 17.82 -22.43
C LEU A 647 13.28 17.84 -22.05
N GLU A 648 12.71 16.69 -21.72
CA GLU A 648 11.31 16.62 -21.24
C GLU A 648 11.08 17.45 -19.97
N ASN A 649 12.05 17.53 -19.04
CA ASN A 649 11.96 18.41 -17.88
C ASN A 649 11.82 19.88 -18.27
N VAL A 650 12.56 20.33 -19.30
CA VAL A 650 12.56 21.72 -19.76
C VAL A 650 11.26 22.05 -20.49
N ILE A 651 10.79 21.19 -21.41
CA ILE A 651 9.66 21.49 -22.29
C ILE A 651 8.28 21.16 -21.69
N PHE A 652 8.23 20.40 -20.58
CA PHE A 652 7.00 19.88 -20.02
C PHE A 652 5.99 20.99 -19.66
N ALA A 653 6.44 22.03 -18.96
CA ALA A 653 5.57 23.13 -18.53
C ALA A 653 5.10 23.99 -19.71
N PRO A 654 5.97 24.43 -20.65
CA PRO A 654 5.54 25.12 -21.87
C PRO A 654 4.46 24.35 -22.66
N CYS A 655 4.66 23.06 -22.92
CA CYS A 655 3.68 22.22 -23.64
C CYS A 655 2.35 22.09 -22.88
N GLN A 656 2.39 21.93 -21.57
CA GLN A 656 1.20 21.58 -20.76
C GLN A 656 0.40 22.80 -20.27
N LEU A 657 1.05 23.94 -20.08
CA LEU A 657 0.43 25.14 -19.51
C LEU A 657 0.24 26.26 -20.52
N ARG A 658 1.19 26.42 -21.47
CA ARG A 658 1.16 27.44 -22.50
C ARG A 658 0.73 26.89 -23.86
N HIS A 659 0.48 25.55 -23.94
CA HIS A 659 0.03 24.85 -25.14
C HIS A 659 0.94 25.04 -26.36
N VAL A 660 2.26 25.23 -26.10
CA VAL A 660 3.28 25.31 -27.14
C VAL A 660 3.36 23.95 -27.84
N PRO A 661 3.34 23.90 -29.18
CA PRO A 661 3.52 22.65 -29.93
C PRO A 661 4.83 21.95 -29.54
N GLU A 662 4.81 20.62 -29.46
CA GLU A 662 5.95 19.84 -28.94
C GLU A 662 7.24 20.08 -29.76
N GLU A 663 7.13 20.19 -31.07
CA GLU A 663 8.27 20.46 -31.96
C GLU A 663 8.92 21.84 -31.71
N GLU A 664 8.11 22.86 -31.48
CA GLU A 664 8.56 24.19 -31.15
C GLU A 664 9.21 24.23 -29.75
N ALA A 665 8.53 23.63 -28.79
CA ALA A 665 9.05 23.49 -27.42
C ALA A 665 10.37 22.71 -27.40
N ARG A 666 10.51 21.67 -28.23
CA ARG A 666 11.74 20.87 -28.36
C ARG A 666 12.88 21.73 -28.92
N LYS A 667 12.62 22.56 -29.95
CA LYS A 667 13.61 23.48 -30.51
C LYS A 667 14.07 24.53 -29.49
N GLU A 668 13.12 25.18 -28.81
CA GLU A 668 13.43 26.14 -27.72
C GLU A 668 14.15 25.47 -26.54
N GLY A 669 13.69 24.30 -26.10
CA GLY A 669 14.30 23.54 -25.02
C GLY A 669 15.75 23.16 -25.30
N LEU A 670 16.07 22.70 -26.53
CA LEU A 670 17.44 22.43 -26.95
C LEU A 670 18.30 23.69 -26.98
N ALA A 671 17.75 24.85 -27.37
CA ALA A 671 18.43 26.11 -27.33
C ALA A 671 18.80 26.53 -25.89
N LEU A 672 17.85 26.35 -24.94
CA LEU A 672 18.10 26.59 -23.52
C LEU A 672 19.13 25.61 -22.94
N LEU A 673 19.08 24.35 -23.32
CA LEU A 673 20.09 23.35 -22.89
C LEU A 673 21.48 23.68 -23.44
N ARG A 674 21.62 24.22 -24.68
CA ARG A 674 22.91 24.76 -25.20
C ARG A 674 23.38 25.93 -24.38
N LYS A 675 22.49 26.85 -23.99
CA LYS A 675 22.82 28.02 -23.16
C LYS A 675 23.42 27.63 -21.80
N VAL A 676 22.94 26.49 -21.21
CA VAL A 676 23.50 25.97 -19.96
C VAL A 676 24.56 24.88 -20.15
N GLY A 677 25.01 24.62 -21.40
CA GLY A 677 26.09 23.67 -21.73
C GLY A 677 25.69 22.19 -21.55
N LEU A 678 24.45 21.80 -21.81
CA LEU A 678 23.93 20.44 -21.59
C LEU A 678 23.10 19.88 -22.77
N ALA A 679 23.31 20.37 -24.00
CA ALA A 679 22.56 19.94 -25.16
C ALA A 679 22.74 18.44 -25.50
N GLU A 680 23.97 17.91 -25.30
CA GLU A 680 24.29 16.49 -25.51
C GLU A 680 23.65 15.55 -24.48
N LYS A 681 23.16 16.09 -23.39
CA LYS A 681 22.47 15.35 -22.31
C LYS A 681 20.95 15.41 -22.41
N ALA A 682 20.39 15.87 -23.53
CA ALA A 682 18.95 16.09 -23.71
C ALA A 682 18.08 14.85 -23.45
N ASP A 683 18.53 13.68 -23.88
CA ASP A 683 17.76 12.43 -23.84
C ASP A 683 18.07 11.52 -22.62
N VAL A 684 18.95 11.96 -21.70
CA VAL A 684 19.25 11.19 -20.48
C VAL A 684 18.30 11.57 -19.34
N TYR A 685 18.20 10.71 -18.34
CA TYR A 685 17.40 10.96 -17.13
C TYR A 685 18.21 11.68 -16.04
N PRO A 686 17.55 12.43 -15.11
CA PRO A 686 18.20 13.15 -14.03
C PRO A 686 19.13 12.29 -13.16
N SER A 687 18.83 11.01 -12.97
CA SER A 687 19.66 10.09 -12.17
C SER A 687 21.09 9.92 -12.69
N SER A 688 21.34 10.19 -13.98
CA SER A 688 22.68 10.09 -14.60
C SER A 688 23.46 11.40 -14.60
N LEU A 689 22.93 12.49 -14.02
CA LEU A 689 23.54 13.80 -13.98
C LEU A 689 24.25 14.06 -12.65
N SER A 690 25.37 14.82 -12.70
CA SER A 690 25.99 15.41 -11.52
C SER A 690 25.10 16.51 -10.90
N GLY A 691 25.37 16.90 -9.64
CA GLY A 691 24.62 17.95 -8.95
C GLY A 691 24.60 19.27 -9.73
N GLY A 692 25.76 19.73 -10.21
CA GLY A 692 25.86 20.97 -11.00
C GLY A 692 25.11 20.86 -12.33
N GLN A 693 25.11 19.71 -12.98
CA GLN A 693 24.32 19.47 -14.20
C GLN A 693 22.82 19.52 -13.89
N LYS A 694 22.37 18.88 -12.81
CA LYS A 694 20.95 18.94 -12.37
C LYS A 694 20.51 20.38 -12.12
N GLN A 695 21.34 21.19 -11.47
CA GLN A 695 21.04 22.60 -11.19
C GLN A 695 20.91 23.41 -12.49
N ARG A 696 21.85 23.23 -13.44
CA ARG A 696 21.76 23.89 -14.74
C ARG A 696 20.51 23.49 -15.54
N VAL A 697 20.07 22.24 -15.47
CA VAL A 697 18.78 21.81 -16.04
C VAL A 697 17.59 22.48 -15.32
N ALA A 698 17.64 22.64 -13.98
CA ALA A 698 16.61 23.33 -13.23
C ALA A 698 16.49 24.82 -13.62
N ILE A 699 17.63 25.48 -13.90
CA ILE A 699 17.68 26.84 -14.43
C ILE A 699 17.06 26.88 -15.84
N ALA A 700 17.45 25.96 -16.74
CA ALA A 700 16.88 25.89 -18.09
C ALA A 700 15.36 25.64 -18.05
N ARG A 701 14.87 24.80 -17.14
CA ARG A 701 13.44 24.54 -16.92
C ARG A 701 12.70 25.80 -16.47
N ALA A 702 13.26 26.58 -15.55
CA ALA A 702 12.65 27.84 -15.12
C ALA A 702 12.59 28.86 -16.28
N LEU A 703 13.67 28.99 -17.04
CA LEU A 703 13.76 29.88 -18.20
C LEU A 703 12.79 29.53 -19.34
N ALA A 704 12.45 28.25 -19.50
CA ALA A 704 11.54 27.78 -20.54
C ALA A 704 10.12 28.36 -20.42
N MET A 705 9.73 28.80 -19.23
CA MET A 705 8.46 29.52 -19.00
C MET A 705 8.55 31.01 -19.33
N LYS A 706 9.73 31.52 -19.75
CA LYS A 706 9.96 32.96 -20.07
C LYS A 706 9.47 33.86 -18.91
N PRO A 707 9.98 33.66 -17.69
CA PRO A 707 9.52 34.41 -16.52
C PRO A 707 10.01 35.87 -16.53
N ASP A 708 9.26 36.76 -15.88
CA ASP A 708 9.68 38.15 -15.65
C ASP A 708 10.70 38.26 -14.52
N VAL A 709 10.59 37.40 -13.48
CA VAL A 709 11.46 37.33 -12.32
C VAL A 709 11.92 35.91 -12.06
N ILE A 710 13.17 35.67 -11.68
CA ILE A 710 13.69 34.39 -11.25
C ILE A 710 14.15 34.45 -9.79
N LEU A 711 13.61 33.52 -8.98
CA LEU A 711 13.96 33.31 -7.59
C LEU A 711 14.93 32.14 -7.46
N PHE A 712 16.12 32.39 -6.90
CA PHE A 712 17.15 31.37 -6.65
C PHE A 712 17.28 31.09 -5.16
N ASP A 713 16.89 29.91 -4.71
CA ASP A 713 17.02 29.50 -3.30
C ASP A 713 18.27 28.63 -3.13
N GLU A 714 19.36 29.24 -2.68
CA GLU A 714 20.70 28.65 -2.44
C GLU A 714 21.17 27.73 -3.59
N PRO A 715 21.33 28.23 -4.81
CA PRO A 715 21.55 27.43 -6.02
C PRO A 715 22.87 26.63 -6.03
N THR A 716 23.76 26.82 -5.07
CA THR A 716 25.08 26.17 -5.00
C THR A 716 25.30 25.34 -3.75
N SER A 717 24.45 25.43 -2.75
CA SER A 717 24.66 24.80 -1.42
C SER A 717 24.69 23.26 -1.42
N ALA A 718 24.03 22.63 -2.40
CA ALA A 718 24.01 21.17 -2.58
C ALA A 718 25.06 20.66 -3.58
N LEU A 719 26.09 21.47 -3.92
CA LEU A 719 27.06 21.15 -4.94
C LEU A 719 28.46 20.98 -4.35
N ASP A 720 29.28 20.15 -5.02
CA ASP A 720 30.69 20.08 -4.77
C ASP A 720 31.38 21.41 -5.20
N PRO A 721 32.41 21.88 -4.46
CA PRO A 721 33.09 23.14 -4.76
C PRO A 721 33.58 23.27 -6.20
N THR A 722 33.94 22.17 -6.85
CA THR A 722 34.39 22.14 -8.24
C THR A 722 33.29 22.48 -9.24
N MET A 723 32.04 22.27 -8.89
CA MET A 723 30.87 22.48 -9.76
C MET A 723 30.16 23.82 -9.55
N VAL A 724 30.46 24.51 -8.45
CA VAL A 724 29.87 25.81 -8.09
C VAL A 724 30.12 26.85 -9.19
N GLY A 725 31.35 26.91 -9.71
CA GLY A 725 31.74 27.86 -10.74
C GLY A 725 30.92 27.83 -12.01
N GLU A 726 30.54 26.63 -12.46
CA GLU A 726 29.73 26.43 -13.67
C GLU A 726 28.30 26.98 -13.50
N VAL A 727 27.65 26.71 -12.34
CA VAL A 727 26.31 27.23 -12.05
C VAL A 727 26.33 28.75 -11.91
N LEU A 728 27.30 29.29 -11.17
CA LEU A 728 27.43 30.73 -11.00
C LEU A 728 27.72 31.45 -12.32
N SER A 729 28.43 30.82 -13.27
CA SER A 729 28.67 31.40 -14.60
C SER A 729 27.38 31.57 -15.39
N VAL A 730 26.45 30.59 -15.32
CA VAL A 730 25.13 30.69 -15.95
C VAL A 730 24.31 31.84 -15.34
N ILE A 731 24.31 31.97 -14.00
CA ILE A 731 23.56 33.04 -13.32
C ILE A 731 24.18 34.44 -13.69
N ARG A 732 25.50 34.55 -13.77
CA ARG A 732 26.14 35.77 -14.25
C ARG A 732 25.73 36.16 -15.68
N GLN A 733 25.58 35.16 -16.53
CA GLN A 733 25.12 35.40 -17.92
C GLN A 733 23.69 35.94 -17.94
N LEU A 734 22.78 35.40 -17.12
CA LEU A 734 21.42 35.89 -16.99
C LEU A 734 21.35 37.33 -16.44
N ALA A 735 22.22 37.66 -15.48
CA ALA A 735 22.35 39.02 -14.95
C ALA A 735 22.74 40.01 -16.05
N LYS A 736 23.73 39.66 -16.90
CA LYS A 736 24.15 40.48 -18.04
C LYS A 736 23.06 40.68 -19.10
N GLU A 737 22.14 39.74 -19.22
CA GLU A 737 20.98 39.81 -20.12
C GLU A 737 19.81 40.65 -19.56
N GLY A 738 20.00 41.25 -18.35
CA GLY A 738 19.01 42.16 -17.74
C GLY A 738 17.84 41.43 -17.07
N MET A 739 18.00 40.14 -16.66
CA MET A 739 16.98 39.38 -15.98
C MET A 739 16.82 39.88 -14.54
N THR A 740 15.58 40.14 -14.11
CA THR A 740 15.28 40.46 -12.71
C THR A 740 15.45 39.19 -11.86
N MET A 741 16.28 39.25 -10.82
CA MET A 741 16.62 38.07 -10.02
C MET A 741 16.71 38.39 -8.53
N LEU A 742 16.14 37.46 -7.69
CA LEU A 742 16.38 37.44 -6.25
C LEU A 742 17.15 36.16 -5.91
N ILE A 743 18.32 36.29 -5.28
CA ILE A 743 19.22 35.14 -5.10
C ILE A 743 19.58 35.03 -3.61
N VAL A 744 19.09 34.00 -2.94
CA VAL A 744 19.59 33.62 -1.61
C VAL A 744 20.91 32.88 -1.81
N THR A 745 22.00 33.39 -1.24
CA THR A 745 23.33 32.80 -1.42
C THR A 745 24.21 32.96 -0.19
N HIS A 746 25.14 32.02 -0.01
CA HIS A 746 26.26 32.07 0.93
C HIS A 746 27.57 32.41 0.22
N GLU A 747 27.57 32.58 -1.11
CA GLU A 747 28.76 32.94 -1.94
C GLU A 747 28.98 34.45 -1.96
N MET A 748 29.68 34.98 -0.94
CA MET A 748 29.83 36.43 -0.74
C MET A 748 30.53 37.12 -1.90
N LYS A 749 31.55 36.46 -2.52
CA LYS A 749 32.28 37.01 -3.70
C LYS A 749 31.33 37.12 -4.89
N PHE A 750 30.53 36.09 -5.13
CA PHE A 750 29.52 36.10 -6.20
C PHE A 750 28.47 37.19 -5.96
N ALA A 751 27.92 37.30 -4.75
CA ALA A 751 26.97 38.34 -4.39
C ALA A 751 27.52 39.74 -4.65
N ARG A 752 28.77 39.99 -4.30
CA ARG A 752 29.45 41.28 -4.57
C ARG A 752 29.61 41.58 -6.07
N ASP A 753 29.98 40.52 -6.86
CA ASP A 753 30.39 40.73 -8.26
C ASP A 753 29.19 40.83 -9.21
N VAL A 754 28.00 40.34 -8.81
CA VAL A 754 26.86 40.13 -9.72
C VAL A 754 25.66 40.99 -9.34
N SER A 755 25.50 41.33 -8.06
CA SER A 755 24.28 42.00 -7.60
C SER A 755 24.31 43.49 -7.88
N THR A 756 23.19 44.06 -8.21
CA THR A 756 22.96 45.51 -8.22
C THR A 756 22.62 46.04 -6.84
N ARG A 757 22.07 45.14 -5.95
CA ARG A 757 21.60 45.50 -4.63
C ARG A 757 21.68 44.29 -3.70
N ILE A 758 21.85 44.49 -2.41
CA ILE A 758 22.00 43.42 -1.40
C ILE A 758 21.02 43.68 -0.25
N PHE A 759 20.26 42.65 0.09
CA PHE A 759 19.46 42.62 1.31
C PHE A 759 20.21 41.81 2.37
N PHE A 760 20.59 42.44 3.47
CA PHE A 760 21.07 41.70 4.63
C PHE A 760 19.90 41.41 5.59
N MET A 761 19.53 40.13 5.69
CA MET A 761 18.46 39.67 6.57
C MET A 761 18.97 39.22 7.94
N TYR A 762 18.38 39.79 8.99
CA TYR A 762 18.68 39.44 10.37
C TYR A 762 17.43 39.52 11.23
N ASP A 763 17.21 38.55 12.13
CA ASP A 763 16.08 38.47 13.08
C ASP A 763 14.70 38.70 12.44
N GLY A 764 14.47 38.20 11.21
CA GLY A 764 13.18 38.32 10.52
C GLY A 764 12.94 39.68 9.84
N TYR A 765 13.96 40.55 9.71
CA TYR A 765 13.89 41.84 9.04
C TYR A 765 14.92 41.96 7.90
N ILE A 766 14.65 42.82 6.92
CA ILE A 766 15.71 43.36 6.06
C ILE A 766 16.38 44.42 6.89
N HIS A 767 17.53 44.08 7.51
CA HIS A 767 18.21 44.90 8.48
C HIS A 767 19.10 45.97 7.80
N GLU A 768 19.56 45.66 6.60
CA GLU A 768 20.31 46.60 5.76
C GLU A 768 20.05 46.30 4.28
N ASP A 769 19.88 47.37 3.51
CA ASP A 769 19.56 47.35 2.10
C ASP A 769 20.45 48.39 1.39
N GLY A 770 21.28 47.97 0.44
CA GLY A 770 22.22 48.86 -0.20
C GLY A 770 22.99 48.23 -1.34
N SER A 771 23.88 49.04 -1.96
CA SER A 771 24.77 48.57 -3.01
C SER A 771 25.80 47.56 -2.47
N PRO A 772 26.36 46.67 -3.32
CA PRO A 772 27.45 45.77 -2.91
C PRO A 772 28.63 46.50 -2.27
N GLU A 773 29.00 47.69 -2.78
CA GLU A 773 30.09 48.51 -2.25
C GLU A 773 29.82 48.96 -0.81
N GLN A 774 28.59 49.38 -0.53
CA GLN A 774 28.16 49.79 0.80
C GLN A 774 28.16 48.60 1.77
N ILE A 775 27.41 47.51 1.44
CA ILE A 775 27.22 46.38 2.34
C ILE A 775 28.53 45.66 2.65
N PHE A 776 29.39 45.44 1.65
CA PHE A 776 30.68 44.74 1.83
C PHE A 776 31.81 45.63 2.26
N GLY A 777 31.80 46.95 1.92
CA GLY A 777 32.84 47.88 2.23
C GLY A 777 32.64 48.68 3.51
N GLN A 778 31.45 49.31 3.66
CA GLN A 778 31.14 50.22 4.76
C GLN A 778 29.73 49.93 5.34
N PRO A 779 29.51 48.74 5.89
CA PRO A 779 28.21 48.40 6.46
C PRO A 779 27.85 49.32 7.62
N VAL A 780 26.62 49.82 7.63
CA VAL A 780 26.11 50.76 8.64
C VAL A 780 25.82 50.04 9.97
N HIS A 781 25.20 48.83 9.88
CA HIS A 781 24.76 48.11 11.07
C HIS A 781 25.84 47.16 11.61
N SER A 782 25.96 47.10 12.94
CA SER A 782 26.92 46.21 13.62
C SER A 782 26.72 44.73 13.30
N ALA A 783 25.45 44.29 13.12
CA ALA A 783 25.13 42.91 12.76
C ALA A 783 25.61 42.56 11.34
N THR A 784 25.49 43.51 10.38
CA THR A 784 25.98 43.33 9.01
C THR A 784 27.49 43.26 9.03
N LYS A 785 28.15 44.20 9.75
CA LYS A 785 29.63 44.23 9.89
C LYS A 785 30.16 42.92 10.48
N ALA A 786 29.53 42.42 11.54
CA ALA A 786 29.91 41.17 12.17
C ALA A 786 29.78 39.97 11.22
N PHE A 787 28.71 39.92 10.42
CA PHE A 787 28.47 38.85 9.45
C PHE A 787 29.49 38.92 8.29
N ILE A 788 29.69 40.07 7.71
CA ILE A 788 30.63 40.27 6.58
C ILE A 788 32.07 39.97 6.99
N GLN A 789 32.49 40.47 8.16
CA GLN A 789 33.84 40.22 8.68
C GLN A 789 33.99 38.81 9.29
N ARG A 790 32.95 38.00 9.26
CA ARG A 790 32.90 36.65 9.88
C ARG A 790 33.35 36.68 11.34
N ILE A 791 32.88 37.71 12.11
CA ILE A 791 33.23 37.86 13.50
C ILE A 791 32.42 36.81 14.32
N ARG A 792 33.18 35.91 14.95
CA ARG A 792 32.65 34.93 15.92
C ARG A 792 32.72 35.57 17.29
N LYS A 793 31.78 35.25 18.18
CA LYS A 793 31.74 35.79 19.55
C LYS A 793 31.24 34.77 20.53
N GLU A 794 31.78 34.86 21.76
CA GLU A 794 31.23 34.23 22.95
C GLU A 794 31.05 35.32 24.01
N VAL A 795 29.98 35.27 24.79
CA VAL A 795 29.59 36.34 25.74
C VAL A 795 29.31 35.72 27.09
N PHE A 796 29.86 36.35 28.15
CA PHE A 796 29.68 35.93 29.55
C PHE A 796 29.16 37.15 30.34
N GLU A 797 28.12 36.94 31.11
CA GLU A 797 27.56 37.97 32.02
C GLU A 797 27.92 37.60 33.44
N ILE A 798 28.71 38.46 34.10
CA ILE A 798 29.22 38.23 35.45
C ILE A 798 28.45 39.09 36.42
N ASP A 799 27.44 38.51 37.05
CA ASP A 799 26.47 39.24 37.92
C ASP A 799 26.93 39.31 39.38
N GLY A 800 27.74 38.39 39.84
CA GLY A 800 28.15 38.29 41.25
C GLY A 800 29.41 37.49 41.52
N PRO A 801 29.81 37.37 42.80
CA PRO A 801 30.99 36.61 43.19
C PRO A 801 30.90 35.11 42.94
N ASP A 802 29.66 34.54 42.89
CA ASP A 802 29.45 33.12 42.70
C ASP A 802 29.42 32.71 41.20
N PHE A 803 29.92 33.54 40.28
CA PHE A 803 29.94 33.24 38.87
C PHE A 803 30.92 32.08 38.59
N ASP A 804 30.55 31.15 37.67
CA ASP A 804 31.35 30.00 37.27
C ASP A 804 32.51 30.42 36.34
N PHE A 805 33.62 30.90 36.93
CA PHE A 805 34.83 31.26 36.21
C PHE A 805 35.45 30.04 35.51
N LEU A 806 35.39 28.86 36.08
CA LEU A 806 35.94 27.65 35.46
C LEU A 806 35.17 27.27 34.18
N GLY A 807 33.84 27.36 34.23
CA GLY A 807 32.99 27.18 33.06
C GLY A 807 33.26 28.23 31.97
N MET A 808 33.47 29.49 32.34
CA MET A 808 33.85 30.54 31.39
C MET A 808 35.18 30.24 30.70
N HIS A 809 36.24 29.89 31.45
CA HIS A 809 37.53 29.48 30.89
C HIS A 809 37.43 28.27 29.98
N SER A 810 36.62 27.28 30.36
CA SER A 810 36.33 26.10 29.51
C SER A 810 35.62 26.46 28.22
N ALA A 811 34.67 27.39 28.26
CA ALA A 811 33.95 27.88 27.07
C ALA A 811 34.89 28.72 26.17
N MET A 812 35.77 29.57 26.77
CA MET A 812 36.80 30.31 26.01
C MET A 812 37.81 29.36 25.34
N ALA A 813 38.21 28.27 26.00
CA ALA A 813 39.06 27.26 25.44
C ALA A 813 38.38 26.54 24.25
N ALA A 814 37.11 26.12 24.41
CA ALA A 814 36.33 25.54 23.35
C ALA A 814 36.19 26.50 22.14
N PHE A 815 35.94 27.77 22.40
CA PHE A 815 35.88 28.81 21.35
C PHE A 815 37.21 28.89 20.59
N CYS A 816 38.35 29.01 21.30
CA CYS A 816 39.69 29.12 20.70
C CYS A 816 40.05 27.86 19.88
N HIS A 817 39.74 26.66 20.36
CA HIS A 817 39.95 25.41 19.63
C HIS A 817 39.07 25.34 18.38
N LYS A 818 37.78 25.65 18.52
CA LYS A 818 36.79 25.62 17.42
C LYS A 818 37.19 26.51 16.23
N TYR A 819 37.78 27.65 16.50
CA TYR A 819 38.15 28.63 15.45
C TYR A 819 39.64 28.65 15.12
N GLY A 820 40.43 27.65 15.54
CA GLY A 820 41.82 27.48 15.18
C GLY A 820 42.77 28.51 15.77
N ILE A 821 42.39 29.19 16.88
CA ILE A 821 43.16 30.23 17.56
C ILE A 821 43.64 29.74 18.93
N ALA A 822 43.91 28.44 19.07
CA ALA A 822 44.37 27.85 20.36
C ALA A 822 45.63 28.53 20.91
N GLY A 823 46.52 29.04 20.08
CA GLY A 823 47.73 29.79 20.52
C GLY A 823 47.42 31.11 21.22
N LYS A 824 46.21 31.66 21.14
CA LYS A 824 45.73 32.85 21.86
C LYS A 824 45.01 32.57 23.19
N LEU A 825 44.77 31.30 23.49
CA LEU A 825 43.98 30.89 24.66
C LEU A 825 44.62 31.31 25.96
N GLU A 826 45.92 31.06 26.15
CA GLU A 826 46.66 31.42 27.36
C GLU A 826 46.66 32.93 27.60
N THR A 827 46.87 33.71 26.52
CA THR A 827 46.85 35.20 26.58
C THR A 827 45.44 35.71 26.91
N ALA A 828 44.40 35.13 26.28
CA ALA A 828 43.03 35.52 26.54
C ALA A 828 42.61 35.22 27.98
N GLY A 829 42.92 34.03 28.49
CA GLY A 829 42.65 33.65 29.89
C GLY A 829 43.33 34.58 30.87
N ARG A 830 44.63 34.72 30.73
CA ARG A 830 45.44 35.61 31.62
C ARG A 830 44.94 37.05 31.64
N LEU A 831 44.63 37.63 30.45
CA LEU A 831 44.10 38.99 30.38
C LEU A 831 42.72 39.11 31.02
N THR A 832 41.90 38.08 30.90
CA THR A 832 40.57 38.05 31.52
C THR A 832 40.67 38.02 33.03
N ASP A 833 41.53 37.17 33.59
CA ASP A 833 41.77 37.10 35.03
C ASP A 833 42.37 38.46 35.54
N GLN A 834 43.35 38.99 34.84
CA GLN A 834 43.96 40.29 35.19
C GLN A 834 42.91 41.41 35.20
N MET A 835 41.97 41.44 34.26
CA MET A 835 40.94 42.45 34.19
C MET A 835 39.88 42.25 35.27
N LEU A 836 39.44 41.02 35.52
CA LEU A 836 38.37 40.72 36.46
C LEU A 836 38.81 40.77 37.93
N ASP A 837 40.06 40.39 38.24
CA ASP A 837 40.64 40.48 39.59
C ASP A 837 41.20 41.87 39.92
N GLY A 838 41.43 42.69 38.89
CA GLY A 838 41.99 44.01 38.97
C GLY A 838 41.00 45.14 38.69
N PRO A 839 41.14 45.87 37.56
CA PRO A 839 40.39 47.09 37.29
C PRO A 839 38.87 46.92 37.24
N MET A 840 38.36 45.73 36.92
CA MET A 840 36.92 45.43 36.78
C MET A 840 36.30 44.86 38.04
N ALA A 841 37.07 44.38 39.03
CA ALA A 841 36.58 43.73 40.23
C ALA A 841 35.50 44.48 40.99
N PRO A 842 35.52 45.82 41.13
CA PRO A 842 34.49 46.59 41.85
C PRO A 842 33.22 46.89 41.04
N TYR A 843 33.18 46.55 39.72
CA TYR A 843 32.13 46.99 38.80
C TYR A 843 31.33 45.80 38.25
N ARG A 844 30.44 45.29 39.06
CA ARG A 844 29.52 44.20 38.61
C ARG A 844 28.07 44.74 38.54
N PRO A 845 27.27 44.32 37.54
CA PRO A 845 27.53 43.26 36.53
C PRO A 845 28.50 43.73 35.43
N ILE A 846 29.29 42.77 34.93
CA ILE A 846 30.26 42.94 33.84
C ILE A 846 29.92 42.02 32.71
N THR A 847 29.81 42.52 31.47
CA THR A 847 29.73 41.64 30.27
C THR A 847 31.16 41.48 29.69
N VAL A 848 31.65 40.26 29.68
CA VAL A 848 32.90 39.86 29.02
C VAL A 848 32.54 39.20 27.68
N ARG A 849 33.20 39.65 26.61
CA ARG A 849 33.00 39.09 25.28
C ARG A 849 34.34 38.79 24.61
N ILE A 850 34.54 37.53 24.20
CA ILE A 850 35.63 37.17 23.26
C ILE A 850 35.12 37.25 21.83
N THR A 851 35.85 37.86 20.94
CA THR A 851 35.52 37.96 19.51
C THR A 851 36.72 37.57 18.66
N HIS A 852 36.47 36.87 17.55
CA HIS A 852 37.47 36.51 16.54
C HIS A 852 36.92 36.81 15.16
N SER A 853 37.68 37.55 14.35
CA SER A 853 37.39 37.81 12.93
C SER A 853 38.16 36.81 12.06
N GLU A 854 37.44 35.82 11.46
CA GLU A 854 38.08 34.85 10.54
C GLU A 854 38.69 35.53 9.31
N GLN A 855 38.21 36.71 8.91
CA GLN A 855 38.66 37.43 7.75
C GLN A 855 39.96 38.20 8.02
N SER A 856 40.07 38.89 9.15
CA SER A 856 41.25 39.71 9.51
C SER A 856 42.22 38.99 10.45
N GLY A 857 41.86 37.82 10.98
CA GLY A 857 42.63 37.08 11.98
C GLY A 857 42.71 37.77 13.35
N VAL A 858 41.98 38.88 13.54
CA VAL A 858 42.00 39.67 14.78
C VAL A 858 41.10 39.02 15.85
N THR A 859 41.67 38.80 17.03
CA THR A 859 40.95 38.36 18.21
C THR A 859 40.92 39.49 19.23
N ALA A 860 39.78 39.72 19.89
CA ALA A 860 39.64 40.74 20.91
C ALA A 860 38.80 40.31 22.10
N LEU A 861 39.09 40.81 23.27
CA LEU A 861 38.33 40.72 24.49
C LEU A 861 37.67 42.05 24.76
N ASP A 862 36.36 42.09 24.91
CA ASP A 862 35.60 43.29 25.25
C ASP A 862 35.06 43.16 26.68
N TYR A 863 35.30 44.13 27.53
CA TYR A 863 34.73 44.26 28.88
C TYR A 863 33.82 45.45 28.88
N MET A 864 32.53 45.24 29.19
CA MET A 864 31.51 46.28 29.24
C MET A 864 30.93 46.39 30.65
N VAL A 865 30.87 47.58 31.17
CA VAL A 865 30.28 47.89 32.46
C VAL A 865 29.12 48.88 32.27
N GLU A 866 27.96 48.59 32.72
CA GLU A 866 26.81 49.51 32.69
C GLU A 866 26.95 50.63 33.73
N ARG A 867 26.41 51.81 33.41
CA ARG A 867 26.35 53.00 34.29
C ARG A 867 27.72 53.65 34.64
N MET A 868 28.79 53.33 33.94
CA MET A 868 30.09 53.91 34.15
C MET A 868 30.36 54.98 33.10
N THR A 869 30.92 56.16 33.51
CA THR A 869 31.13 57.29 32.62
C THR A 869 32.61 57.57 32.33
N ALA A 870 33.55 56.93 33.04
CA ALA A 870 34.97 57.07 32.89
C ALA A 870 35.74 55.76 32.94
N THR A 871 36.92 55.68 32.42
CA THR A 871 37.75 54.48 32.43
C THR A 871 38.15 54.06 33.85
N PRO A 872 38.07 52.78 34.18
CA PRO A 872 38.57 52.26 35.43
C PRO A 872 40.05 51.95 35.40
N LEU A 873 40.72 52.15 34.27
CA LEU A 873 42.16 51.86 34.10
C LEU A 873 42.99 53.03 34.59
N SER A 874 43.95 52.78 35.51
CA SER A 874 45.04 53.69 35.86
C SER A 874 46.11 53.65 34.75
N ASP A 875 46.97 54.67 34.70
CA ASP A 875 48.04 54.73 33.72
C ASP A 875 49.05 53.57 33.81
N ALA A 876 49.30 53.08 35.03
CA ALA A 876 50.13 51.90 35.25
C ALA A 876 49.47 50.62 34.72
N GLN A 877 48.17 50.46 34.93
CA GLN A 877 47.42 49.32 34.41
C GLN A 877 47.27 49.34 32.88
N ARG A 878 47.06 50.53 32.30
CA ARG A 878 47.04 50.71 30.84
C ARG A 878 48.36 50.34 30.20
N THR A 879 49.49 50.73 30.82
CA THR A 879 50.83 50.39 30.38
C THR A 879 51.10 48.91 30.45
N ALA A 880 50.65 48.22 31.54
CA ALA A 880 50.80 46.78 31.71
C ALA A 880 49.96 46.00 30.68
N LEU A 881 48.71 46.39 30.43
CA LEU A 881 47.83 45.74 29.43
C LEU A 881 48.37 45.97 28.00
N SER A 882 48.90 47.18 27.69
CA SER A 882 49.49 47.49 26.40
C SER A 882 50.79 46.70 26.13
N ALA A 883 51.46 46.21 27.17
CA ALA A 883 52.58 45.29 27.04
C ALA A 883 52.15 43.82 26.80
N ALA A 884 50.93 43.46 27.16
CA ALA A 884 50.43 42.11 27.10
C ALA A 884 49.47 41.84 25.89
N CYS A 885 48.96 42.89 25.27
CA CYS A 885 48.10 42.82 24.07
C CYS A 885 48.54 43.79 22.98
N CYS A 886 48.03 43.59 21.73
CA CYS A 886 48.44 44.43 20.59
C CYS A 886 47.91 45.89 20.71
N GLN A 887 46.69 46.05 21.30
CA GLN A 887 46.05 47.36 21.44
C GLN A 887 45.02 47.35 22.56
N VAL A 888 44.97 48.45 23.34
CA VAL A 888 43.90 48.73 24.33
C VAL A 888 43.07 49.89 23.80
N ILE A 889 41.76 49.68 23.69
CA ILE A 889 40.81 50.68 23.23
C ILE A 889 39.81 50.92 24.37
N GLU A 890 39.67 52.14 24.77
CA GLU A 890 38.77 52.59 25.84
C GLU A 890 37.77 53.59 25.28
N GLU A 891 36.48 53.25 25.39
CA GLU A 891 35.43 54.11 24.84
C GLU A 891 34.14 54.11 25.70
N PRO A 892 33.57 55.33 25.89
CA PRO A 892 32.24 55.43 26.51
C PRO A 892 31.19 54.86 25.55
N THR A 893 30.20 54.20 26.14
CA THR A 893 29.05 53.68 25.40
C THR A 893 27.76 54.39 25.83
N LYS A 894 26.64 54.21 25.10
CA LYS A 894 25.34 54.82 25.47
C LYS A 894 24.82 54.37 26.85
N ARG A 895 25.32 53.26 27.39
CA ARG A 895 24.84 52.67 28.66
C ARG A 895 25.95 52.51 29.70
N GLY A 896 27.21 52.82 29.37
CA GLY A 896 28.32 52.61 30.29
C GLY A 896 29.67 52.81 29.62
N PHE A 897 30.67 52.03 29.98
CA PHE A 897 32.02 52.09 29.49
C PHE A 897 32.51 50.77 28.92
N ARG A 898 33.32 50.77 27.87
CA ARG A 898 33.88 49.59 27.20
C ARG A 898 35.38 49.66 27.17
N ILE A 899 36.02 48.56 27.55
CA ILE A 899 37.47 48.36 27.34
C ILE A 899 37.62 47.17 26.40
N LYS A 900 38.32 47.39 25.29
CA LYS A 900 38.58 46.37 24.28
C LYS A 900 40.08 46.12 24.19
N LEU A 901 40.50 44.87 24.39
CA LEU A 901 41.85 44.38 24.28
C LEU A 901 41.99 43.60 22.98
N ILE A 902 42.85 43.98 22.06
CA ILE A 902 43.17 43.25 20.82
C ILE A 902 44.40 42.40 21.11
N ILE A 903 44.21 41.05 20.95
CA ILE A 903 45.22 40.04 21.27
C ILE A 903 45.69 39.27 20.04
#